data_b260fab8e9c6917f02564effa5d4d2cb
#
_entry.id   b260fab8e9c6917f02564effa5d4d2cb
#
_cell.length_a   1.000
_cell.length_b   1.000
_cell.length_c   1.000
_cell.angle_alpha   90.00
_cell.angle_beta   90.00
_cell.angle_gamma   90.00
#
_symmetry.space_group_name_H-M   'P 1'
#
loop_
_entity.id
_entity.type
_entity.pdbx_description
1 polymer ?
#
loop_
_entity_poly.entity_id
_entity_poly.type
_entity_poly.pdbx_seq_one_letter_code
_entity_poly.pdbx_strand_id
1 'polypeptide(L)'
;MPTIKLVKYLTVTAAVLTLATAPTPVAAAPEPVASEAPLQATPPAAGTWQPPLSTRGRYIVDAQGHRFRLKSANWDGAQGSWTGNGSTADPANHHAGQNSYGIPLGLDRASLPELLADFHELGINSIRLPFSNEMIHTAAPVPDAAVAANPQLSGKTPLQIYDAVVAALTHDGFAVVLNNHTRTSRWCCGIDGNERWNSGQSTPQWADDWVFMARRYAADPRVVGADLYNEVRRDVLDDPNWGLGDGHDWYAAARLAADRILTEANPDLLIVVEGINWTGLPVDGLPHGRPTLTPVRTLSHTLVNAHKLVYSAHFYGYTGPRHSGATGVGETHDPRYQDLTRDQLYQVLADQAFFVTTEGQHYTAPVWVSEFGSGAGETGTAARTWFGNITDCFADHDADFAYWPLVGWEGHDDWALLRYDTAGRRYGILGQGDWRGPAWNHLMTSATRTGYIPPVPVWRMLNTGHGDEVRSLRVRAGGDWDPGAYKAACPDGLRLTGLSHTGGRGLCTDTAAGDLRAAGNAQTVVTDERYVPAGGDWAGGYTKLQCPAGQFLIGYSRRGDRVATALCAPARTSLGLTGRTVWFDRSDNRPTDGAGGDFASGHYKGQCAADEYAAGIAFTTRLGAAAGPAALLCGPLPGLTAE
;
A
#
# COMPACT_ATOMS: atom_id res chain seq x y z
N MET A 1 -17.33 -39.71 -49.19
CA MET A 1 -17.23 -40.74 -48.15
C MET A 1 -15.92 -40.45 -47.39
N PRO A 2 -15.96 -39.93 -46.22
CA PRO A 2 -14.75 -39.82 -45.41
C PRO A 2 -14.79 -40.85 -44.27
N THR A 3 -13.64 -41.44 -44.05
CA THR A 3 -13.35 -42.51 -43.11
C THR A 3 -13.17 -41.97 -41.69
N ILE A 4 -13.92 -42.51 -40.77
CA ILE A 4 -13.84 -42.22 -39.33
C ILE A 4 -12.70 -43.07 -38.75
N LYS A 5 -11.73 -42.44 -38.11
CA LYS A 5 -10.70 -43.10 -37.29
C LYS A 5 -11.12 -43.17 -35.83
N LEU A 6 -11.22 -44.40 -35.34
CA LEU A 6 -11.52 -44.79 -33.96
C LEU A 6 -10.34 -44.46 -33.06
N VAL A 7 -10.56 -43.75 -31.94
CA VAL A 7 -9.57 -43.52 -30.87
C VAL A 7 -9.82 -44.56 -29.78
N LYS A 8 -8.79 -45.34 -29.47
CA LYS A 8 -8.79 -46.37 -28.42
C LYS A 8 -8.60 -45.71 -27.05
N TYR A 9 -9.49 -46.00 -26.13
CA TYR A 9 -9.31 -45.71 -24.70
C TYR A 9 -8.30 -46.69 -24.08
N LEU A 10 -7.27 -46.17 -23.44
CA LEU A 10 -6.40 -46.91 -22.54
C LEU A 10 -6.93 -46.75 -21.09
N THR A 11 -7.34 -47.85 -20.52
CA THR A 11 -7.67 -47.97 -19.09
C THR A 11 -6.38 -48.14 -18.31
N VAL A 12 -6.07 -47.20 -17.39
CA VAL A 12 -4.97 -47.32 -16.43
C VAL A 12 -5.56 -47.74 -15.10
N THR A 13 -5.19 -48.93 -14.67
CA THR A 13 -5.53 -49.49 -13.36
C THR A 13 -4.59 -48.90 -12.32
N ALA A 14 -5.13 -48.17 -11.34
CA ALA A 14 -4.37 -47.64 -10.22
C ALA A 14 -4.15 -48.73 -9.17
N ALA A 15 -2.90 -49.06 -8.91
CA ALA A 15 -2.50 -49.85 -7.75
C ALA A 15 -2.29 -48.89 -6.56
N VAL A 16 -3.05 -49.09 -5.50
CA VAL A 16 -2.91 -48.36 -4.23
C VAL A 16 -1.75 -48.98 -3.45
N LEU A 17 -0.63 -48.26 -3.37
CA LEU A 17 0.47 -48.58 -2.46
C LEU A 17 0.30 -47.73 -1.18
N THR A 18 -0.02 -48.38 -0.07
CA THR A 18 0.00 -47.77 1.26
C THR A 18 1.44 -47.62 1.71
N LEU A 19 2.00 -46.41 1.67
CA LEU A 19 3.26 -46.08 2.34
C LEU A 19 2.95 -45.57 3.75
N ALA A 20 3.50 -46.28 4.75
CA ALA A 20 3.54 -45.83 6.12
C ALA A 20 4.47 -44.61 6.22
N THR A 21 3.92 -43.45 6.60
CA THR A 21 4.70 -42.24 6.84
C THR A 21 5.34 -42.30 8.23
N ALA A 22 6.67 -42.33 8.26
CA ALA A 22 7.43 -42.01 9.45
C ALA A 22 7.33 -40.52 9.77
N PRO A 23 7.28 -40.10 11.05
CA PRO A 23 7.21 -38.69 11.39
C PRO A 23 8.52 -37.99 10.99
N THR A 24 8.41 -36.92 10.20
CA THR A 24 9.51 -36.01 9.91
C THR A 24 9.90 -35.24 11.18
N PRO A 25 11.19 -35.07 11.47
CA PRO A 25 11.60 -34.25 12.60
C PRO A 25 11.23 -32.77 12.33
N VAL A 26 10.55 -32.17 13.29
CA VAL A 26 10.30 -30.71 13.32
C VAL A 26 11.66 -30.04 13.42
N ALA A 27 12.00 -29.25 12.42
CA ALA A 27 13.19 -28.41 12.46
C ALA A 27 13.06 -27.45 13.64
N ALA A 28 14.04 -27.42 14.53
CA ALA A 28 14.13 -26.47 15.63
C ALA A 28 14.19 -25.05 15.08
N ALA A 29 13.48 -24.14 15.71
CA ALA A 29 13.57 -22.71 15.40
C ALA A 29 15.04 -22.27 15.53
N PRO A 30 15.53 -21.40 14.60
CA PRO A 30 16.89 -20.90 14.71
C PRO A 30 17.05 -20.10 16.01
N GLU A 31 18.11 -20.42 16.75
CA GLU A 31 18.49 -19.66 17.95
C GLU A 31 18.77 -18.19 17.59
N PRO A 32 18.48 -17.24 18.49
CA PRO A 32 18.82 -15.85 18.27
C PRO A 32 20.34 -15.71 18.13
N VAL A 33 20.78 -15.18 16.99
CA VAL A 33 22.18 -14.88 16.72
C VAL A 33 22.66 -13.90 17.77
N ALA A 34 23.72 -14.24 18.50
CA ALA A 34 24.35 -13.36 19.47
C ALA A 34 24.79 -12.05 18.76
N SER A 35 24.34 -10.92 19.29
CA SER A 35 24.71 -9.58 18.84
C SER A 35 26.23 -9.43 18.92
N GLU A 36 26.89 -9.35 17.77
CA GLU A 36 28.26 -8.83 17.72
C GLU A 36 28.26 -7.35 18.11
N ALA A 37 29.30 -6.92 18.81
CA ALA A 37 29.42 -5.56 19.37
C ALA A 37 29.19 -4.48 18.28
N PRO A 38 28.44 -3.42 18.60
CA PRO A 38 28.11 -2.38 17.63
C PRO A 38 29.37 -1.62 17.19
N LEU A 39 29.46 -1.38 15.87
CA LEU A 39 30.41 -0.43 15.31
C LEU A 39 30.18 0.93 15.99
N GLN A 40 31.18 1.44 16.70
CA GLN A 40 31.13 2.76 17.34
C GLN A 40 31.29 3.84 16.26
N ALA A 41 30.20 4.18 15.58
CA ALA A 41 30.09 5.45 14.90
C ALA A 41 29.42 6.44 15.85
N THR A 42 29.96 7.66 15.95
CA THR A 42 29.32 8.75 16.70
C THR A 42 27.99 9.05 16.01
N PRO A 43 26.83 8.92 16.68
CA PRO A 43 25.56 9.18 16.01
C PRO A 43 25.54 10.62 15.52
N PRO A 44 25.15 10.90 14.26
CA PRO A 44 24.77 12.25 13.89
C PRO A 44 23.66 12.71 14.83
N ALA A 45 23.59 14.00 15.09
CA ALA A 45 22.54 14.58 15.93
C ALA A 45 21.20 14.06 15.41
N ALA A 46 20.61 13.10 16.10
CA ALA A 46 19.42 12.40 15.68
C ALA A 46 18.37 13.43 15.27
N GLY A 47 17.94 13.38 14.04
CA GLY A 47 16.79 14.17 13.59
C GLY A 47 15.69 14.00 14.64
N THR A 48 15.11 15.06 15.07
CA THR A 48 14.26 15.20 16.26
C THR A 48 12.92 14.45 16.19
N TRP A 49 12.71 13.57 15.19
CA TRP A 49 11.48 12.81 15.05
C TRP A 49 11.45 11.57 15.96
N GLN A 50 10.25 11.22 16.40
CA GLN A 50 10.02 10.11 17.32
C GLN A 50 9.18 9.01 16.65
N PRO A 51 9.70 7.78 16.51
CA PRO A 51 8.88 6.65 16.06
C PRO A 51 7.83 6.27 17.12
N PRO A 52 6.74 5.56 16.74
CA PRO A 52 6.41 5.13 15.38
C PRO A 52 5.77 6.25 14.53
N LEU A 53 5.85 6.10 13.20
CA LEU A 53 5.14 6.99 12.29
C LEU A 53 3.66 6.61 12.17
N SER A 54 2.83 7.63 11.92
CA SER A 54 1.40 7.48 11.65
C SER A 54 0.94 8.52 10.62
N THR A 55 -0.35 8.51 10.26
CA THR A 55 -0.90 9.48 9.30
C THR A 55 -1.95 10.37 9.93
N ARG A 56 -1.97 11.66 9.54
CA ARG A 56 -2.99 12.66 9.89
C ARG A 56 -3.39 13.43 8.64
N GLY A 57 -4.58 13.14 8.09
CA GLY A 57 -4.97 13.67 6.80
C GLY A 57 -3.94 13.30 5.74
N ARG A 58 -3.46 14.29 5.01
CA ARG A 58 -2.44 14.14 3.96
C ARG A 58 -0.99 13.98 4.44
N TYR A 59 -0.75 13.99 5.72
CA TYR A 59 0.61 14.06 6.27
C TYR A 59 1.02 12.80 7.01
N ILE A 60 2.27 12.39 6.83
CA ILE A 60 2.96 11.46 7.73
C ILE A 60 3.44 12.27 8.93
N VAL A 61 3.22 11.74 10.13
CA VAL A 61 3.60 12.37 11.39
C VAL A 61 4.31 11.37 12.29
N ASP A 62 5.16 11.89 13.17
CA ASP A 62 5.81 11.11 14.21
C ASP A 62 4.88 10.84 15.41
N ALA A 63 5.37 10.13 16.43
CA ALA A 63 4.62 9.79 17.63
C ALA A 63 4.12 11.03 18.42
N GLN A 64 4.75 12.16 18.26
CA GLN A 64 4.34 13.44 18.86
C GLN A 64 3.37 14.22 17.99
N GLY A 65 3.09 13.71 16.77
CA GLY A 65 2.22 14.36 15.81
C GLY A 65 2.90 15.46 15.00
N HIS A 66 4.23 15.53 15.00
CA HIS A 66 4.95 16.45 14.15
C HIS A 66 5.13 15.88 12.74
N ARG A 67 5.03 16.77 11.74
CA ARG A 67 5.24 16.38 10.33
C ARG A 67 6.60 15.71 10.14
N PHE A 68 6.60 14.50 9.59
CA PHE A 68 7.78 13.81 9.09
C PHE A 68 7.69 13.68 7.58
N ARG A 69 8.45 14.47 6.83
CA ARG A 69 8.50 14.36 5.38
C ARG A 69 9.48 13.28 4.98
N LEU A 70 9.03 12.27 4.20
CA LEU A 70 9.90 11.29 3.60
C LEU A 70 10.67 11.94 2.45
N LYS A 71 11.94 12.27 2.67
CA LYS A 71 12.91 12.67 1.66
C LYS A 71 13.79 11.46 1.37
N SER A 72 13.33 10.59 0.48
CA SER A 72 13.88 9.25 0.33
C SER A 72 14.63 9.05 -0.97
N ALA A 73 15.41 7.97 -1.00
CA ALA A 73 15.87 7.34 -2.22
C ALA A 73 15.79 5.81 -2.11
N ASN A 74 15.80 5.14 -3.25
CA ASN A 74 15.69 3.69 -3.35
C ASN A 74 17.07 3.07 -3.39
N TRP A 75 17.49 2.39 -2.31
CA TRP A 75 18.75 1.65 -2.35
C TRP A 75 18.50 0.26 -2.93
N ASP A 76 18.56 0.20 -4.24
CA ASP A 76 18.28 -0.98 -5.05
C ASP A 76 19.37 -2.05 -4.98
N GLY A 77 19.07 -3.22 -5.53
CA GLY A 77 19.95 -4.37 -5.63
C GLY A 77 19.43 -5.63 -4.92
N ALA A 78 18.87 -5.52 -3.72
CA ALA A 78 18.41 -6.71 -3.00
C ALA A 78 17.14 -7.35 -3.59
N GLN A 79 16.38 -6.63 -4.40
CA GLN A 79 15.31 -7.19 -5.23
C GLN A 79 15.85 -8.04 -6.38
N GLY A 80 17.13 -7.93 -6.69
CA GLY A 80 17.76 -8.53 -7.83
C GLY A 80 18.11 -7.48 -8.90
N SER A 81 18.98 -7.87 -9.77
CA SER A 81 19.36 -7.13 -10.97
C SER A 81 19.46 -8.10 -12.13
N TRP A 82 19.78 -7.58 -13.29
CA TRP A 82 19.90 -8.40 -14.47
C TRP A 82 21.07 -9.39 -14.37
N THR A 83 20.79 -10.61 -13.94
CA THR A 83 21.79 -11.69 -13.77
C THR A 83 22.00 -12.50 -15.04
N GLY A 84 22.19 -11.85 -16.18
CA GLY A 84 22.56 -12.52 -17.43
C GLY A 84 21.42 -13.09 -18.27
N ASN A 85 20.18 -12.94 -17.87
CA ASN A 85 19.02 -13.38 -18.65
C ASN A 85 18.46 -12.31 -19.60
N GLY A 86 19.12 -11.19 -19.72
CA GLY A 86 18.75 -10.12 -20.60
C GLY A 86 19.93 -9.55 -21.37
N SER A 87 19.63 -8.77 -22.40
CA SER A 87 20.66 -8.14 -23.18
C SER A 87 21.28 -6.99 -22.42
N THR A 88 22.58 -7.08 -22.14
CA THR A 88 23.37 -5.95 -21.65
C THR A 88 23.51 -4.84 -22.70
N ALA A 89 23.12 -5.12 -23.96
CA ALA A 89 23.09 -4.13 -25.03
C ALA A 89 21.72 -3.42 -25.15
N ASP A 90 20.74 -3.78 -24.33
CA ASP A 90 19.44 -3.10 -24.29
C ASP A 90 19.61 -1.76 -23.56
N PRO A 91 19.47 -0.61 -24.25
CA PRO A 91 19.63 0.70 -23.63
C PRO A 91 18.54 1.00 -22.58
N ALA A 92 17.50 0.19 -22.57
CA ALA A 92 16.43 0.28 -21.58
C ALA A 92 16.74 -0.46 -20.28
N ASN A 93 17.76 -1.31 -20.26
CA ASN A 93 18.19 -2.01 -19.07
C ASN A 93 19.18 -1.14 -18.27
N HIS A 94 18.65 -0.37 -17.33
CA HIS A 94 19.44 0.52 -16.47
C HIS A 94 20.48 -0.21 -15.63
N HIS A 95 20.28 -1.51 -15.40
CA HIS A 95 21.16 -2.37 -14.64
C HIS A 95 22.04 -3.27 -15.53
N ALA A 96 22.14 -2.95 -16.84
CA ALA A 96 22.98 -3.71 -17.75
C ALA A 96 24.42 -3.82 -17.23
N GLY A 97 24.89 -5.06 -17.07
CA GLY A 97 26.22 -5.36 -16.54
C GLY A 97 26.37 -5.33 -15.01
N GLN A 98 25.33 -4.96 -14.27
CA GLN A 98 25.31 -5.09 -12.81
C GLN A 98 24.79 -6.47 -12.40
N ASN A 99 25.45 -7.08 -11.41
CA ASN A 99 24.95 -8.25 -10.73
C ASN A 99 24.89 -7.95 -9.22
N SER A 100 23.70 -7.76 -8.70
CA SER A 100 23.51 -7.43 -7.29
C SER A 100 23.63 -8.62 -6.35
N TYR A 101 23.55 -9.83 -6.84
CA TYR A 101 23.49 -11.06 -6.02
C TYR A 101 22.37 -11.06 -4.96
N GLY A 102 21.31 -10.26 -5.13
CA GLY A 102 20.23 -10.11 -4.16
C GLY A 102 20.61 -9.28 -2.93
N ILE A 103 21.58 -8.38 -3.04
CA ILE A 103 22.01 -7.46 -1.97
C ILE A 103 22.01 -6.01 -2.48
N PRO A 104 21.92 -5.00 -1.61
CA PRO A 104 22.01 -3.60 -2.01
C PRO A 104 23.34 -3.33 -2.77
N LEU A 105 23.26 -2.52 -3.82
CA LEU A 105 24.40 -2.20 -4.68
C LEU A 105 25.44 -1.33 -3.96
N GLY A 106 26.68 -1.39 -4.46
CA GLY A 106 27.80 -0.55 -4.00
C GLY A 106 28.61 -1.12 -2.85
N LEU A 107 28.18 -2.23 -2.23
CA LEU A 107 28.89 -2.88 -1.11
C LEU A 107 30.26 -3.47 -1.52
N ASP A 108 30.50 -3.63 -2.80
CA ASP A 108 31.79 -4.02 -3.39
C ASP A 108 32.72 -2.82 -3.67
N ARG A 109 32.19 -1.59 -3.63
CA ARG A 109 32.85 -0.36 -4.07
C ARG A 109 33.20 0.61 -2.95
N ALA A 110 32.29 0.75 -1.97
CA ALA A 110 32.45 1.63 -0.82
C ALA A 110 32.02 0.93 0.46
N SER A 111 32.62 1.32 1.58
CA SER A 111 32.21 0.78 2.88
C SER A 111 30.85 1.32 3.29
N LEU A 112 30.11 0.55 4.13
CA LEU A 112 28.83 1.01 4.67
C LEU A 112 28.89 2.41 5.30
N PRO A 113 29.89 2.75 6.15
CA PRO A 113 30.00 4.10 6.70
C PRO A 113 30.19 5.19 5.63
N GLU A 114 30.92 4.92 4.55
CA GLU A 114 31.11 5.88 3.46
C GLU A 114 29.80 6.08 2.70
N LEU A 115 29.10 4.98 2.36
CA LEU A 115 27.78 5.05 1.72
C LEU A 115 26.79 5.88 2.54
N LEU A 116 26.69 5.62 3.84
CA LEU A 116 25.77 6.35 4.73
C LEU A 116 26.14 7.84 4.85
N ALA A 117 27.45 8.17 4.91
CA ALA A 117 27.90 9.57 4.89
C ALA A 117 27.46 10.28 3.60
N ASP A 118 27.58 9.61 2.45
CA ASP A 118 27.13 10.15 1.17
C ASP A 118 25.61 10.31 1.12
N PHE A 119 24.84 9.41 1.73
CA PHE A 119 23.36 9.54 1.84
C PHE A 119 22.97 10.77 2.68
N HIS A 120 23.69 11.06 3.76
CA HIS A 120 23.50 12.30 4.52
C HIS A 120 23.88 13.55 3.70
N GLU A 121 24.96 13.49 2.92
CA GLU A 121 25.36 14.60 2.04
C GLU A 121 24.30 14.89 0.96
N LEU A 122 23.59 13.86 0.48
CA LEU A 122 22.43 14.01 -0.40
C LEU A 122 21.22 14.69 0.28
N GLY A 123 21.21 14.75 1.61
CA GLY A 123 20.13 15.34 2.42
C GLY A 123 18.92 14.43 2.61
N ILE A 124 19.00 13.15 2.22
CA ILE A 124 17.90 12.18 2.44
C ILE A 124 17.82 11.77 3.92
N ASN A 125 16.62 11.42 4.37
CA ASN A 125 16.35 11.02 5.75
C ASN A 125 15.72 9.64 5.86
N SER A 126 15.45 9.03 4.74
CA SER A 126 14.76 7.74 4.66
C SER A 126 15.19 6.95 3.42
N ILE A 127 15.15 5.64 3.54
CA ILE A 127 15.51 4.71 2.47
C ILE A 127 14.33 3.79 2.19
N ARG A 128 13.90 3.74 0.92
CA ARG A 128 13.11 2.63 0.41
C ARG A 128 14.09 1.52 0.06
N LEU A 129 13.95 0.38 0.73
CA LEU A 129 14.88 -0.74 0.59
C LEU A 129 14.18 -1.92 -0.08
N PRO A 130 14.32 -2.08 -1.40
CA PRO A 130 13.74 -3.19 -2.15
C PRO A 130 14.27 -4.54 -1.72
N PHE A 131 13.41 -5.57 -1.81
CA PHE A 131 13.77 -6.99 -1.70
C PHE A 131 12.91 -7.82 -2.64
N SER A 132 13.37 -9.03 -2.99
CA SER A 132 12.54 -10.05 -3.67
C SER A 132 12.13 -11.15 -2.69
N ASN A 133 10.99 -11.83 -2.95
CA ASN A 133 10.64 -13.03 -2.18
C ASN A 133 11.74 -14.11 -2.31
N GLU A 134 12.35 -14.25 -3.49
CA GLU A 134 13.46 -15.20 -3.69
C GLU A 134 14.67 -14.89 -2.79
N MET A 135 15.02 -13.62 -2.60
CA MET A 135 16.11 -13.19 -1.71
C MET A 135 15.92 -13.71 -0.28
N ILE A 136 14.68 -13.63 0.24
CA ILE A 136 14.33 -14.08 1.60
C ILE A 136 14.68 -15.56 1.80
N HIS A 137 14.47 -16.38 0.76
CA HIS A 137 14.62 -17.83 0.81
C HIS A 137 15.97 -18.33 0.29
N THR A 138 16.86 -17.43 -0.15
CA THR A 138 18.18 -17.78 -0.66
C THR A 138 19.13 -18.11 0.48
N ALA A 139 19.51 -19.41 0.59
CA ALA A 139 20.39 -19.91 1.63
C ALA A 139 21.88 -19.86 1.27
N ALA A 140 22.22 -19.68 0.00
CA ALA A 140 23.60 -19.63 -0.45
C ALA A 140 24.25 -18.29 -0.07
N PRO A 141 25.50 -18.29 0.45
CA PRO A 141 26.25 -17.05 0.65
C PRO A 141 26.50 -16.33 -0.68
N VAL A 142 26.58 -15.00 -0.60
CA VAL A 142 27.03 -14.20 -1.77
C VAL A 142 28.52 -14.39 -2.00
N PRO A 143 29.02 -14.21 -3.25
CA PRO A 143 30.47 -14.19 -3.51
C PRO A 143 31.16 -13.06 -2.73
N ASP A 144 32.34 -13.31 -2.17
CA ASP A 144 33.11 -12.32 -1.41
C ASP A 144 33.37 -11.03 -2.22
N ALA A 145 33.54 -11.17 -3.53
CA ALA A 145 33.72 -10.02 -4.43
C ALA A 145 32.52 -9.06 -4.42
N ALA A 146 31.31 -9.52 -4.14
CA ALA A 146 30.12 -8.68 -4.10
C ALA A 146 30.06 -7.76 -2.85
N VAL A 147 30.89 -8.01 -1.87
CA VAL A 147 31.03 -7.24 -0.63
C VAL A 147 32.47 -6.82 -0.35
N ALA A 148 33.30 -6.69 -1.40
CA ALA A 148 34.74 -6.50 -1.29
C ALA A 148 35.14 -5.28 -0.43
N ALA A 149 34.35 -4.21 -0.45
CA ALA A 149 34.58 -3.03 0.40
C ALA A 149 34.04 -3.22 1.84
N ASN A 150 33.36 -4.34 2.15
CA ASN A 150 32.74 -4.65 3.42
C ASN A 150 33.04 -6.10 3.85
N PRO A 151 34.32 -6.42 4.17
CA PRO A 151 34.76 -7.79 4.42
C PRO A 151 34.04 -8.47 5.59
N GLN A 152 33.46 -7.71 6.53
CA GLN A 152 32.62 -8.22 7.62
C GLN A 152 31.30 -8.85 7.12
N LEU A 153 30.93 -8.64 5.87
CA LEU A 153 29.76 -9.24 5.22
C LEU A 153 30.08 -10.53 4.45
N SER A 154 31.38 -10.91 4.34
CA SER A 154 31.81 -12.14 3.67
C SER A 154 31.16 -13.39 4.30
N GLY A 155 30.82 -14.37 3.44
CA GLY A 155 30.18 -15.62 3.86
C GLY A 155 28.73 -15.51 4.30
N LYS A 156 28.11 -14.33 4.23
CA LYS A 156 26.69 -14.13 4.60
C LYS A 156 25.77 -14.38 3.40
N THR A 157 24.53 -14.80 3.72
CA THR A 157 23.45 -14.93 2.74
C THR A 157 22.89 -13.53 2.37
N PRO A 158 22.15 -13.38 1.26
CA PRO A 158 21.52 -12.12 0.91
C PRO A 158 20.68 -11.51 2.06
N LEU A 159 19.84 -12.31 2.72
CA LEU A 159 19.03 -11.84 3.84
C LEU A 159 19.88 -11.39 5.04
N GLN A 160 20.97 -12.07 5.36
CA GLN A 160 21.88 -11.65 6.43
C GLN A 160 22.62 -10.34 6.12
N ILE A 161 22.92 -10.09 4.84
CA ILE A 161 23.49 -8.82 4.41
C ILE A 161 22.41 -7.72 4.47
N TYR A 162 21.20 -8.03 4.04
CA TYR A 162 20.06 -7.13 4.16
C TYR A 162 19.83 -6.70 5.63
N ASP A 163 19.90 -7.66 6.58
CA ASP A 163 19.85 -7.38 8.02
C ASP A 163 20.93 -6.39 8.48
N ALA A 164 22.16 -6.61 8.03
CA ALA A 164 23.28 -5.74 8.40
C ALA A 164 23.11 -4.33 7.83
N VAL A 165 22.56 -4.21 6.62
CA VAL A 165 22.26 -2.93 5.98
C VAL A 165 21.12 -2.21 6.71
N VAL A 166 20.03 -2.91 7.04
CA VAL A 166 18.91 -2.32 7.82
C VAL A 166 19.44 -1.82 9.17
N ALA A 167 20.22 -2.63 9.88
CA ALA A 167 20.79 -2.24 11.17
C ALA A 167 21.73 -1.03 11.05
N ALA A 168 22.54 -0.95 9.99
CA ALA A 168 23.42 0.18 9.77
C ALA A 168 22.62 1.47 9.48
N LEU A 169 21.62 1.40 8.61
CA LEU A 169 20.75 2.53 8.28
C LEU A 169 20.01 3.07 9.49
N THR A 170 19.38 2.21 10.27
CA THR A 170 18.57 2.62 11.43
C THR A 170 19.44 3.11 12.57
N HIS A 171 20.62 2.51 12.79
CA HIS A 171 21.61 2.99 13.74
C HIS A 171 22.10 4.40 13.38
N ASP A 172 22.32 4.66 12.10
CA ASP A 172 22.77 5.96 11.58
C ASP A 172 21.64 7.02 11.50
N GLY A 173 20.40 6.65 11.86
CA GLY A 173 19.27 7.56 12.02
C GLY A 173 18.28 7.61 10.86
N PHE A 174 18.52 6.88 9.79
CA PHE A 174 17.57 6.79 8.67
C PHE A 174 16.28 6.06 9.07
N ALA A 175 15.16 6.53 8.53
CA ALA A 175 13.94 5.74 8.49
C ALA A 175 14.01 4.74 7.32
N VAL A 176 13.61 3.50 7.54
CA VAL A 176 13.64 2.45 6.52
C VAL A 176 12.22 2.00 6.19
N VAL A 177 11.88 2.03 4.90
CA VAL A 177 10.66 1.43 4.35
C VAL A 177 11.06 0.18 3.58
N LEU A 178 10.62 -0.99 4.06
CA LEU A 178 10.81 -2.25 3.34
C LEU A 178 9.92 -2.27 2.12
N ASN A 179 10.44 -2.66 0.96
CA ASN A 179 9.66 -2.76 -0.28
C ASN A 179 9.76 -4.16 -0.89
N ASN A 180 8.64 -4.86 -1.03
CA ASN A 180 8.61 -6.07 -1.84
C ASN A 180 8.54 -5.68 -3.32
N HIS A 181 9.69 -5.73 -3.98
CA HIS A 181 9.84 -5.21 -5.33
C HIS A 181 9.47 -6.23 -6.40
N THR A 182 9.93 -7.46 -6.20
CA THR A 182 9.73 -8.56 -7.15
C THR A 182 9.54 -9.87 -6.41
N ARG A 183 8.96 -10.87 -7.07
CA ARG A 183 8.94 -12.24 -6.56
C ARG A 183 10.29 -12.91 -6.74
N THR A 184 10.86 -12.82 -7.94
CA THR A 184 12.15 -13.40 -8.30
C THR A 184 13.22 -12.32 -8.33
N SER A 185 14.48 -12.73 -8.07
CA SER A 185 15.65 -11.83 -8.10
C SER A 185 16.02 -11.44 -9.52
N ARG A 186 15.13 -10.74 -10.21
CA ARG A 186 15.28 -10.27 -11.58
C ARG A 186 14.91 -8.80 -11.69
N TRP A 187 15.39 -8.18 -12.78
CA TRP A 187 14.93 -6.86 -13.20
C TRP A 187 13.40 -6.84 -13.38
N CYS A 188 12.75 -5.81 -12.89
CA CYS A 188 11.32 -5.63 -13.07
C CYS A 188 10.97 -5.11 -14.46
N CYS A 189 9.68 -5.05 -14.72
CA CYS A 189 8.99 -4.22 -15.72
C CYS A 189 8.86 -4.83 -17.11
N GLY A 190 9.29 -6.07 -17.31
CA GLY A 190 8.92 -6.90 -18.47
C GLY A 190 7.76 -7.85 -18.17
N ILE A 191 7.50 -8.78 -19.08
CA ILE A 191 6.69 -9.98 -18.85
C ILE A 191 7.66 -11.05 -18.34
N ASP A 192 7.89 -11.08 -17.05
CA ASP A 192 9.00 -11.81 -16.42
C ASP A 192 8.59 -12.65 -15.20
N GLY A 193 7.29 -12.72 -14.91
CA GLY A 193 6.73 -13.41 -13.75
C GLY A 193 6.77 -12.58 -12.46
N ASN A 194 6.98 -11.27 -12.57
CA ASN A 194 6.98 -10.31 -11.47
C ASN A 194 5.87 -9.24 -11.61
N GLU A 195 4.91 -9.46 -12.49
CA GLU A 195 3.86 -8.48 -12.84
C GLU A 195 2.94 -8.19 -11.67
N ARG A 196 2.70 -9.21 -10.84
CA ARG A 196 1.81 -9.14 -9.67
C ARG A 196 2.40 -9.90 -8.49
N TRP A 197 1.95 -9.56 -7.30
CA TRP A 197 2.31 -10.21 -6.04
C TRP A 197 2.10 -11.73 -6.05
N ASN A 198 1.15 -12.21 -6.86
CA ASN A 198 0.78 -13.62 -6.98
C ASN A 198 1.20 -14.28 -8.30
N SER A 199 2.08 -13.66 -9.07
CA SER A 199 2.70 -14.31 -10.23
C SER A 199 3.61 -15.44 -9.76
N GLY A 200 3.16 -16.70 -9.91
CA GLY A 200 3.89 -17.89 -9.52
C GLY A 200 3.95 -18.22 -8.02
N GLN A 201 3.17 -17.54 -7.20
CA GLN A 201 2.89 -17.85 -5.80
C GLN A 201 1.44 -17.49 -5.47
N SER A 202 0.90 -17.99 -4.37
CA SER A 202 -0.44 -17.58 -3.93
C SER A 202 -0.40 -16.29 -3.10
N THR A 203 -1.51 -15.55 -3.07
CA THR A 203 -1.66 -14.38 -2.19
C THR A 203 -1.38 -14.70 -0.71
N PRO A 204 -1.84 -15.84 -0.12
CA PRO A 204 -1.45 -16.20 1.24
C PRO A 204 0.05 -16.39 1.43
N GLN A 205 0.76 -17.07 0.51
CA GLN A 205 2.22 -17.26 0.59
C GLN A 205 2.97 -15.93 0.56
N TRP A 206 2.57 -15.03 -0.35
CA TRP A 206 3.11 -13.68 -0.38
C TRP A 206 2.88 -12.92 0.93
N ALA A 207 1.68 -13.02 1.50
CA ALA A 207 1.39 -12.40 2.79
C ALA A 207 2.14 -13.06 3.96
N ASP A 208 2.49 -14.36 3.89
CA ASP A 208 3.36 -15.03 4.86
C ASP A 208 4.77 -14.45 4.85
N ASP A 209 5.35 -14.21 3.67
CA ASP A 209 6.64 -13.56 3.53
C ASP A 209 6.62 -12.13 4.12
N TRP A 210 5.54 -11.38 3.91
CA TRP A 210 5.39 -10.08 4.55
C TRP A 210 5.31 -10.15 6.07
N VAL A 211 4.56 -11.11 6.62
CA VAL A 211 4.51 -11.32 8.09
C VAL A 211 5.90 -11.69 8.62
N PHE A 212 6.65 -12.50 7.88
CA PHE A 212 8.04 -12.86 8.24
C PHE A 212 8.93 -11.61 8.26
N MET A 213 8.97 -10.81 7.20
CA MET A 213 9.81 -9.62 7.09
C MET A 213 9.41 -8.55 8.13
N ALA A 214 8.13 -8.28 8.31
CA ALA A 214 7.65 -7.30 9.28
C ALA A 214 7.97 -7.71 10.72
N ARG A 215 7.86 -8.99 11.06
CA ARG A 215 8.22 -9.52 12.39
C ARG A 215 9.71 -9.46 12.64
N ARG A 216 10.52 -9.72 11.61
CA ARG A 216 11.98 -9.72 11.71
C ARG A 216 12.54 -8.40 12.22
N TYR A 217 11.94 -7.29 11.83
CA TYR A 217 12.39 -5.94 12.20
C TYR A 217 11.47 -5.25 13.21
N ALA A 218 10.53 -5.97 13.84
CA ALA A 218 9.55 -5.37 14.75
C ALA A 218 10.17 -4.70 16.00
N ALA A 219 11.38 -5.11 16.39
CA ALA A 219 12.11 -4.50 17.50
C ALA A 219 12.85 -3.21 17.12
N ASP A 220 12.97 -2.90 15.82
CA ASP A 220 13.62 -1.69 15.34
C ASP A 220 12.58 -0.63 14.95
N PRO A 221 12.37 0.40 15.79
CA PRO A 221 11.32 1.39 15.56
C PRO A 221 11.61 2.33 14.37
N ARG A 222 12.82 2.30 13.81
CA ARG A 222 13.17 3.08 12.62
C ARG A 222 12.92 2.32 11.31
N VAL A 223 12.56 1.04 11.37
CA VAL A 223 11.88 0.36 10.28
C VAL A 223 10.42 0.78 10.34
N VAL A 224 10.04 1.75 9.51
CA VAL A 224 8.81 2.54 9.67
C VAL A 224 7.68 2.15 8.73
N GLY A 225 7.96 1.35 7.69
CA GLY A 225 6.94 1.06 6.70
C GLY A 225 7.16 -0.25 5.93
N ALA A 226 6.05 -0.76 5.41
CA ALA A 226 5.96 -1.88 4.48
C ALA A 226 5.29 -1.41 3.20
N ASP A 227 6.05 -1.33 2.12
CA ASP A 227 5.59 -1.02 0.77
C ASP A 227 5.32 -2.34 0.03
N LEU A 228 4.03 -2.63 -0.13
CA LEU A 228 3.52 -3.98 -0.27
C LEU A 228 3.93 -4.71 -1.54
N TYR A 229 3.88 -4.05 -2.70
CA TYR A 229 4.35 -4.63 -3.96
C TYR A 229 4.60 -3.55 -5.01
N ASN A 230 5.75 -3.66 -5.68
CA ASN A 230 6.18 -2.71 -6.70
C ASN A 230 5.43 -2.89 -8.02
N GLU A 231 4.93 -1.78 -8.56
CA GLU A 231 4.44 -1.65 -9.93
C GLU A 231 3.50 -2.79 -10.39
N VAL A 232 2.43 -3.02 -9.62
CA VAL A 232 1.39 -3.98 -10.01
C VAL A 232 0.88 -3.65 -11.40
N ARG A 233 1.00 -4.62 -12.32
CA ARG A 233 0.74 -4.41 -13.74
C ARG A 233 0.15 -5.64 -14.42
N ARG A 234 -0.28 -5.45 -15.67
CA ARG A 234 -0.75 -6.52 -16.54
C ARG A 234 0.32 -7.58 -16.75
N ASP A 235 -0.04 -8.84 -16.67
CA ASP A 235 0.70 -9.94 -17.26
C ASP A 235 0.29 -10.19 -18.73
N VAL A 236 0.64 -11.34 -19.32
CA VAL A 236 0.38 -11.63 -20.73
C VAL A 236 -1.11 -11.57 -21.09
N LEU A 237 -1.99 -12.04 -20.20
CA LEU A 237 -3.40 -12.31 -20.50
C LEU A 237 -4.36 -11.51 -19.61
N ASP A 238 -3.93 -11.11 -18.41
CA ASP A 238 -4.81 -10.62 -17.37
C ASP A 238 -4.37 -9.28 -16.80
N ASP A 239 -5.34 -8.38 -16.60
CA ASP A 239 -5.15 -7.14 -15.89
C ASP A 239 -5.33 -7.32 -14.38
N PRO A 240 -4.55 -6.65 -13.54
CA PRO A 240 -4.92 -6.45 -12.16
C PRO A 240 -6.18 -5.57 -12.08
N ASN A 241 -6.95 -5.78 -11.03
CA ASN A 241 -8.14 -4.97 -10.81
C ASN A 241 -8.21 -4.44 -9.37
N TRP A 242 -9.25 -3.66 -9.08
CA TRP A 242 -9.42 -2.97 -7.82
C TRP A 242 -10.84 -3.18 -7.30
N GLY A 243 -11.01 -4.15 -6.38
CA GLY A 243 -12.27 -4.39 -5.68
C GLY A 243 -13.26 -5.30 -6.40
N LEU A 244 -12.82 -6.14 -7.37
CA LEU A 244 -13.69 -7.13 -8.00
C LEU A 244 -13.82 -8.43 -7.20
N GLY A 245 -12.95 -8.68 -6.23
CA GLY A 245 -13.00 -9.84 -5.35
C GLY A 245 -12.54 -11.15 -5.98
N ASP A 246 -11.79 -11.08 -7.09
CA ASP A 246 -11.19 -12.24 -7.78
C ASP A 246 -9.70 -12.40 -7.43
N GLY A 247 -9.02 -13.34 -8.10
CA GLY A 247 -7.60 -13.62 -7.90
C GLY A 247 -6.65 -12.49 -8.35
N HIS A 248 -7.15 -11.49 -9.08
CA HIS A 248 -6.38 -10.35 -9.60
C HIS A 248 -6.69 -9.03 -8.87
N ASP A 249 -7.45 -9.13 -7.78
CA ASP A 249 -7.90 -7.98 -6.98
C ASP A 249 -6.79 -7.46 -6.08
N TRP A 250 -6.09 -6.43 -6.55
CA TRP A 250 -5.02 -5.78 -5.80
C TRP A 250 -5.53 -5.09 -4.52
N TYR A 251 -6.72 -4.50 -4.56
CA TYR A 251 -7.32 -3.91 -3.36
C TYR A 251 -7.46 -4.96 -2.24
N ALA A 252 -8.03 -6.12 -2.55
CA ALA A 252 -8.25 -7.18 -1.57
C ALA A 252 -6.94 -7.80 -1.07
N ALA A 253 -5.98 -8.01 -1.97
CA ALA A 253 -4.67 -8.58 -1.63
C ALA A 253 -3.85 -7.64 -0.74
N ALA A 254 -3.77 -6.35 -1.10
CA ALA A 254 -3.06 -5.35 -0.32
C ALA A 254 -3.66 -5.22 1.09
N ARG A 255 -5.01 -5.18 1.20
CA ARG A 255 -5.68 -5.17 2.49
C ARG A 255 -5.38 -6.41 3.33
N LEU A 256 -5.40 -7.61 2.73
CA LEU A 256 -5.09 -8.85 3.43
C LEU A 256 -3.67 -8.83 4.03
N ALA A 257 -2.68 -8.46 3.22
CA ALA A 257 -1.30 -8.39 3.68
C ALA A 257 -1.14 -7.32 4.77
N ALA A 258 -1.70 -6.13 4.54
CA ALA A 258 -1.69 -5.03 5.50
C ALA A 258 -2.28 -5.42 6.86
N ASP A 259 -3.48 -6.01 6.87
CA ASP A 259 -4.15 -6.44 8.09
C ASP A 259 -3.35 -7.54 8.81
N ARG A 260 -2.73 -8.45 8.07
CA ARG A 260 -1.86 -9.48 8.65
C ARG A 260 -0.57 -8.89 9.25
N ILE A 261 0.09 -7.97 8.54
CA ILE A 261 1.27 -7.27 9.06
C ILE A 261 0.92 -6.59 10.38
N LEU A 262 -0.14 -5.76 10.39
CA LEU A 262 -0.51 -4.96 11.55
C LEU A 262 -1.03 -5.77 12.74
N THR A 263 -1.60 -6.97 12.51
CA THR A 263 -2.16 -7.80 13.59
C THR A 263 -1.26 -8.93 14.04
N GLU A 264 -0.38 -9.45 13.17
CA GLU A 264 0.42 -10.63 13.45
C GLU A 264 1.92 -10.34 13.65
N ALA A 265 2.41 -9.22 13.11
CA ALA A 265 3.84 -8.94 13.05
C ALA A 265 4.25 -7.62 13.72
N ASN A 266 3.81 -6.49 13.18
CA ASN A 266 4.22 -5.17 13.66
C ASN A 266 3.09 -4.13 13.48
N PRO A 267 2.37 -3.74 14.54
CA PRO A 267 1.28 -2.76 14.48
C PRO A 267 1.75 -1.32 14.20
N ASP A 268 3.04 -1.06 14.27
CA ASP A 268 3.61 0.28 14.17
C ASP A 268 4.02 0.68 12.76
N LEU A 269 4.07 -0.26 11.82
CA LEU A 269 4.43 0.01 10.44
C LEU A 269 3.37 0.85 9.71
N LEU A 270 3.81 1.85 8.95
CA LEU A 270 3.03 2.39 7.86
C LEU A 270 2.85 1.31 6.79
N ILE A 271 1.66 1.26 6.23
CA ILE A 271 1.36 0.39 5.09
C ILE A 271 1.29 1.26 3.84
N VAL A 272 2.21 1.02 2.93
CA VAL A 272 2.26 1.71 1.64
C VAL A 272 1.62 0.84 0.58
N VAL A 273 0.57 1.37 -0.05
CA VAL A 273 -0.15 0.70 -1.13
C VAL A 273 0.05 1.46 -2.42
N GLU A 274 0.79 0.85 -3.33
CA GLU A 274 0.95 1.40 -4.67
C GLU A 274 -0.33 1.24 -5.49
N GLY A 275 -0.59 2.19 -6.39
CA GLY A 275 -1.65 2.08 -7.37
C GLY A 275 -1.34 1.03 -8.45
N ILE A 276 -2.28 0.85 -9.38
CA ILE A 276 -2.05 -0.03 -10.54
C ILE A 276 -1.21 0.71 -11.58
N ASN A 277 -0.01 0.20 -11.82
CA ASN A 277 0.95 0.86 -12.70
C ASN A 277 0.57 0.76 -14.18
N TRP A 278 0.03 -0.39 -14.60
CA TRP A 278 -0.33 -0.59 -16.02
C TRP A 278 -1.46 -1.59 -16.20
N THR A 279 -2.39 -1.26 -17.11
CA THR A 279 -3.46 -2.16 -17.58
C THR A 279 -3.59 -2.09 -19.10
N GLY A 280 -4.18 -3.09 -19.68
CA GLY A 280 -4.41 -3.19 -21.12
C GLY A 280 -3.14 -3.50 -21.93
N LEU A 281 -3.29 -3.63 -23.24
CA LEU A 281 -2.16 -3.81 -24.15
C LEU A 281 -1.69 -2.44 -24.64
N PRO A 282 -0.41 -2.08 -24.45
CA PRO A 282 0.13 -0.80 -24.86
C PRO A 282 0.36 -0.75 -26.39
N VAL A 283 -0.73 -0.84 -27.10
CA VAL A 283 -0.80 -0.77 -28.58
C VAL A 283 -1.89 0.24 -28.94
N ASP A 284 -1.58 1.15 -29.86
CA ASP A 284 -2.53 2.15 -30.32
C ASP A 284 -3.84 1.51 -30.83
N GLY A 285 -4.95 2.09 -30.43
CA GLY A 285 -6.28 1.62 -30.77
C GLY A 285 -6.83 0.50 -29.87
N LEU A 286 -6.06 -0.01 -28.92
CA LEU A 286 -6.53 -0.91 -27.86
C LEU A 286 -6.61 -0.15 -26.53
N PRO A 287 -7.60 -0.50 -25.66
CA PRO A 287 -7.66 0.06 -24.31
C PRO A 287 -6.39 -0.28 -23.53
N HIS A 288 -5.71 0.73 -23.03
CA HIS A 288 -4.55 0.59 -22.17
C HIS A 288 -4.34 1.87 -21.37
N GLY A 289 -3.51 1.84 -20.35
CA GLY A 289 -3.12 3.03 -19.61
C GLY A 289 -2.54 2.75 -18.23
N ARG A 290 -2.26 3.83 -17.53
CA ARG A 290 -1.78 3.84 -16.15
C ARG A 290 -2.86 4.39 -15.22
N PRO A 291 -3.68 3.51 -14.61
CA PRO A 291 -4.70 3.95 -13.65
C PRO A 291 -4.11 4.66 -12.44
N THR A 292 -2.89 4.30 -12.05
CA THR A 292 -2.18 4.83 -10.88
C THR A 292 -3.09 4.76 -9.65
N LEU A 293 -3.42 5.85 -9.00
CA LEU A 293 -4.31 5.87 -7.83
C LEU A 293 -5.77 6.20 -8.18
N THR A 294 -6.13 6.39 -9.45
CA THR A 294 -7.52 6.75 -9.81
C THR A 294 -8.60 5.82 -9.28
N PRO A 295 -8.38 4.49 -9.13
CA PRO A 295 -9.39 3.61 -8.53
C PRO A 295 -9.72 3.94 -7.07
N VAL A 296 -8.81 4.58 -6.35
CA VAL A 296 -9.01 5.00 -4.95
C VAL A 296 -10.15 6.00 -4.80
N ARG A 297 -10.48 6.77 -5.86
CA ARG A 297 -11.63 7.70 -5.87
C ARG A 297 -12.96 7.01 -5.56
N THR A 298 -13.09 5.74 -5.96
CA THR A 298 -14.32 4.97 -5.77
C THR A 298 -14.23 3.95 -4.65
N LEU A 299 -13.03 3.51 -4.29
CA LEU A 299 -12.82 2.52 -3.25
C LEU A 299 -11.44 2.71 -2.61
N SER A 300 -11.38 3.40 -1.47
CA SER A 300 -10.18 3.52 -0.65
C SER A 300 -10.00 2.32 0.27
N HIS A 301 -8.75 2.03 0.66
CA HIS A 301 -8.47 0.94 1.60
C HIS A 301 -9.00 1.24 3.00
N THR A 302 -9.49 0.18 3.61
CA THR A 302 -9.94 0.13 5.00
C THR A 302 -9.06 -0.87 5.73
N LEU A 303 -8.04 -0.38 6.44
CA LEU A 303 -7.08 -1.19 7.20
C LEU A 303 -7.54 -1.33 8.66
N VAL A 304 -7.03 -2.35 9.38
CA VAL A 304 -7.31 -2.52 10.82
C VAL A 304 -6.95 -1.28 11.64
N ASN A 305 -5.93 -0.53 11.21
CA ASN A 305 -5.58 0.78 11.75
C ASN A 305 -5.62 1.82 10.63
N ALA A 306 -6.61 2.70 10.67
CA ALA A 306 -6.84 3.71 9.65
C ALA A 306 -5.71 4.77 9.55
N HIS A 307 -4.90 4.92 10.60
CA HIS A 307 -3.78 5.88 10.67
C HIS A 307 -2.44 5.30 10.19
N LYS A 308 -2.45 4.15 9.51
CA LYS A 308 -1.23 3.52 8.98
C LYS A 308 -1.19 3.47 7.44
N LEU A 309 -2.21 3.97 6.75
CA LEU A 309 -2.30 3.93 5.30
C LEU A 309 -1.55 5.10 4.66
N VAL A 310 -0.67 4.77 3.72
CA VAL A 310 -0.02 5.68 2.76
C VAL A 310 -0.26 5.13 1.37
N TYR A 311 -0.62 5.97 0.41
CA TYR A 311 -0.66 5.56 -0.99
C TYR A 311 0.61 5.93 -1.72
N SER A 312 0.96 5.14 -2.74
CA SER A 312 2.16 5.33 -3.53
C SER A 312 1.88 5.37 -5.03
N ALA A 313 2.69 6.14 -5.74
CA ALA A 313 2.67 6.26 -7.18
C ALA A 313 4.09 6.47 -7.72
N HIS A 314 4.35 6.04 -8.96
CA HIS A 314 5.61 6.24 -9.66
C HIS A 314 5.41 7.18 -10.85
N PHE A 315 6.34 8.10 -11.04
CA PHE A 315 6.33 9.01 -12.16
C PHE A 315 7.71 9.13 -12.80
N TYR A 316 7.76 8.87 -14.10
CA TYR A 316 8.94 9.03 -14.94
C TYR A 316 8.64 9.94 -16.13
N GLY A 317 9.62 10.25 -16.93
CA GLY A 317 9.45 11.13 -18.10
C GLY A 317 8.58 10.55 -19.21
N TYR A 318 8.10 9.33 -19.08
CA TYR A 318 7.32 8.59 -20.06
C TYR A 318 6.11 7.90 -19.43
N THR A 319 5.12 7.57 -20.28
CA THR A 319 3.79 7.13 -19.84
C THR A 319 3.58 5.63 -19.89
N GLY A 320 4.50 4.85 -20.46
CA GLY A 320 4.25 3.44 -20.64
C GLY A 320 5.50 2.60 -20.89
N PRO A 321 5.34 1.28 -20.99
CA PRO A 321 6.44 0.32 -20.98
C PRO A 321 7.51 0.61 -22.02
N ARG A 322 7.15 0.99 -23.25
CA ARG A 322 8.13 1.32 -24.27
C ARG A 322 8.79 2.68 -24.08
N HIS A 323 8.08 3.59 -23.45
CA HIS A 323 8.64 4.88 -23.04
C HIS A 323 9.35 4.79 -21.68
N SER A 324 9.16 3.69 -20.93
CA SER A 324 9.84 3.40 -19.66
C SER A 324 11.11 2.57 -19.83
N GLY A 325 11.48 2.28 -21.09
CA GLY A 325 12.59 1.41 -21.37
C GLY A 325 12.30 -0.09 -21.26
N ALA A 326 11.10 -0.52 -20.90
CA ALA A 326 10.72 -1.92 -20.91
C ALA A 326 10.64 -2.44 -22.36
N THR A 327 11.34 -3.53 -22.63
CA THR A 327 11.35 -4.16 -23.97
C THR A 327 10.18 -5.12 -24.15
N GLY A 328 9.82 -5.37 -25.41
CA GLY A 328 8.85 -6.41 -25.80
C GLY A 328 7.39 -6.03 -25.71
N VAL A 329 7.07 -4.80 -25.39
CA VAL A 329 5.72 -4.26 -25.41
C VAL A 329 5.57 -3.29 -26.58
N GLY A 330 4.43 -3.28 -27.25
CA GLY A 330 4.21 -2.47 -28.45
C GLY A 330 4.43 -0.97 -28.24
N GLU A 331 4.72 -0.26 -29.32
CA GLU A 331 4.78 1.19 -29.29
C GLU A 331 3.38 1.78 -29.14
N THR A 332 3.31 2.92 -28.45
CA THR A 332 2.10 3.73 -28.37
C THR A 332 2.42 5.17 -28.78
N HIS A 333 1.39 5.91 -29.22
CA HIS A 333 1.46 7.33 -29.44
C HIS A 333 1.05 8.13 -28.20
N ASP A 334 0.98 7.47 -27.03
CA ASP A 334 0.71 8.16 -25.75
C ASP A 334 1.72 9.27 -25.52
N PRO A 335 1.27 10.45 -25.05
CA PRO A 335 2.18 11.55 -24.78
C PRO A 335 3.19 11.17 -23.70
N ARG A 336 4.45 11.49 -23.91
CA ARG A 336 5.45 11.36 -22.86
C ARG A 336 5.31 12.52 -21.89
N TYR A 337 5.48 12.26 -20.59
CA TYR A 337 5.39 13.31 -19.57
C TYR A 337 6.48 14.37 -19.72
N GLN A 338 7.63 14.00 -20.27
CA GLN A 338 8.70 14.96 -20.58
C GLN A 338 8.35 15.96 -21.70
N ASP A 339 7.30 15.69 -22.48
CA ASP A 339 6.84 16.57 -23.56
C ASP A 339 5.73 17.55 -23.08
N LEU A 340 5.28 17.40 -21.82
CA LEU A 340 4.25 18.24 -21.23
C LEU A 340 4.84 19.56 -20.72
N THR A 341 4.02 20.62 -20.78
CA THR A 341 4.31 21.85 -20.04
C THR A 341 4.22 21.59 -18.54
N ARG A 342 4.78 22.49 -17.72
CA ARG A 342 4.69 22.42 -16.26
C ARG A 342 3.24 22.25 -15.77
N ASP A 343 2.33 23.08 -16.23
CA ASP A 343 0.93 23.05 -15.81
C ASP A 343 0.23 21.76 -16.21
N GLN A 344 0.52 21.24 -17.41
CA GLN A 344 -0.02 19.96 -17.86
C GLN A 344 0.51 18.79 -17.01
N LEU A 345 1.80 18.80 -16.68
CA LEU A 345 2.38 17.79 -15.78
C LEU A 345 1.75 17.83 -14.39
N TYR A 346 1.60 19.04 -13.82
CA TYR A 346 0.96 19.21 -12.50
C TYR A 346 -0.48 18.70 -12.52
N GLN A 347 -1.22 18.95 -13.59
CA GLN A 347 -2.59 18.42 -13.73
C GLN A 347 -2.59 16.89 -13.79
N VAL A 348 -1.67 16.28 -14.55
CA VAL A 348 -1.53 14.79 -14.60
C VAL A 348 -1.23 14.23 -13.22
N LEU A 349 -0.28 14.81 -12.50
CA LEU A 349 0.08 14.36 -11.14
C LEU A 349 -1.11 14.52 -10.18
N ALA A 350 -1.84 15.64 -10.28
CA ALA A 350 -3.04 15.87 -9.47
C ALA A 350 -4.12 14.83 -9.77
N ASP A 351 -4.39 14.54 -11.05
CA ASP A 351 -5.45 13.63 -11.47
C ASP A 351 -5.13 12.17 -11.19
N GLN A 352 -3.88 11.78 -11.28
CA GLN A 352 -3.45 10.39 -11.10
C GLN A 352 -3.10 10.02 -9.66
N ALA A 353 -2.63 10.96 -8.84
CA ALA A 353 -2.15 10.67 -7.50
C ALA A 353 -2.50 11.72 -6.44
N PHE A 354 -2.14 13.00 -6.64
CA PHE A 354 -2.24 13.98 -5.57
C PHE A 354 -3.66 14.38 -5.17
N PHE A 355 -4.69 14.02 -5.97
CA PHE A 355 -6.08 14.16 -5.51
C PHE A 355 -6.32 13.45 -4.17
N VAL A 356 -5.58 12.36 -3.88
CA VAL A 356 -5.68 11.60 -2.63
C VAL A 356 -5.37 12.47 -1.42
N THR A 357 -4.56 13.50 -1.59
CA THR A 357 -4.20 14.44 -0.51
C THR A 357 -5.26 15.51 -0.23
N THR A 358 -6.38 15.51 -0.98
CA THR A 358 -7.50 16.42 -0.71
C THR A 358 -8.13 16.07 0.63
N GLU A 359 -8.17 17.04 1.54
CA GLU A 359 -8.68 16.83 2.90
C GLU A 359 -10.19 16.55 2.90
N GLY A 360 -10.65 15.82 3.92
CA GLY A 360 -12.06 15.55 4.15
C GLY A 360 -12.70 14.52 3.23
N GLN A 361 -11.92 13.78 2.46
CA GLN A 361 -12.42 12.73 1.56
C GLN A 361 -12.28 11.34 2.19
N HIS A 362 -13.10 10.37 1.77
CA HIS A 362 -12.97 8.98 2.23
C HIS A 362 -11.60 8.38 1.87
N TYR A 363 -10.94 8.93 0.87
CA TYR A 363 -9.63 8.48 0.41
C TYR A 363 -8.47 9.33 0.95
N THR A 364 -8.71 10.37 1.74
CA THR A 364 -7.63 11.24 2.24
C THR A 364 -6.55 10.44 2.94
N ALA A 365 -5.35 10.53 2.40
CA ALA A 365 -4.16 9.87 2.94
C ALA A 365 -2.90 10.60 2.41
N PRO A 366 -1.74 10.40 3.03
CA PRO A 366 -0.47 10.79 2.42
C PRO A 366 -0.26 10.07 1.09
N VAL A 367 0.36 10.77 0.15
CA VAL A 367 0.88 10.20 -1.10
C VAL A 367 2.39 10.29 -1.06
N TRP A 368 3.04 9.14 -1.21
CA TRP A 368 4.47 9.03 -1.38
C TRP A 368 4.76 8.69 -2.84
N VAL A 369 5.44 9.60 -3.57
CA VAL A 369 5.96 9.27 -4.89
C VAL A 369 7.21 8.43 -4.66
N SER A 370 7.03 7.12 -4.53
CA SER A 370 8.09 6.19 -4.11
C SER A 370 9.11 5.87 -5.19
N GLU A 371 8.83 6.30 -6.45
CA GLU A 371 9.83 6.31 -7.51
C GLU A 371 9.64 7.48 -8.45
N PHE A 372 10.73 8.17 -8.73
CA PHE A 372 10.95 9.08 -9.85
C PHE A 372 12.44 9.15 -10.13
N GLY A 373 12.83 9.47 -11.33
CA GLY A 373 14.25 9.56 -11.69
C GLY A 373 14.46 10.02 -13.13
N SER A 374 15.71 10.33 -13.45
CA SER A 374 16.18 10.64 -14.80
C SER A 374 17.67 10.31 -14.91
N GLY A 375 18.11 9.81 -16.05
CA GLY A 375 19.52 9.46 -16.29
C GLY A 375 20.42 10.69 -16.41
N ALA A 376 21.62 10.66 -15.84
CA ALA A 376 22.61 11.71 -16.01
C ALA A 376 23.01 11.90 -17.48
N GLY A 377 22.93 10.83 -18.29
CA GLY A 377 23.16 10.85 -19.74
C GLY A 377 21.99 11.44 -20.55
N GLU A 378 20.81 11.60 -19.95
CA GLU A 378 19.66 12.22 -20.61
C GLU A 378 19.77 13.74 -20.65
N THR A 379 20.74 14.25 -21.39
CA THR A 379 21.08 15.68 -21.40
C THR A 379 20.16 16.55 -22.27
N GLY A 380 19.16 15.95 -22.92
CA GLY A 380 18.20 16.67 -23.77
C GLY A 380 17.32 17.66 -22.98
N THR A 381 16.84 18.71 -23.68
CA THR A 381 16.01 19.75 -23.05
C THR A 381 14.75 19.17 -22.41
N ALA A 382 14.09 18.19 -23.06
CA ALA A 382 12.88 17.58 -22.56
C ALA A 382 13.09 16.88 -21.20
N ALA A 383 14.14 16.06 -21.07
CA ALA A 383 14.47 15.37 -19.82
C ALA A 383 14.81 16.37 -18.70
N ARG A 384 15.58 17.41 -19.00
CA ARG A 384 15.92 18.46 -18.03
C ARG A 384 14.69 19.25 -17.58
N THR A 385 13.81 19.62 -18.53
CA THR A 385 12.56 20.32 -18.23
C THR A 385 11.65 19.47 -17.37
N TRP A 386 11.48 18.19 -17.72
CA TRP A 386 10.67 17.27 -16.94
C TRP A 386 11.21 17.10 -15.53
N PHE A 387 12.51 16.86 -15.35
CA PHE A 387 13.11 16.68 -14.03
C PHE A 387 12.99 17.93 -13.17
N GLY A 388 13.17 19.11 -13.75
CA GLY A 388 12.89 20.38 -13.07
C GLY A 388 11.44 20.52 -12.66
N ASN A 389 10.50 20.28 -13.58
CA ASN A 389 9.08 20.39 -13.31
C ASN A 389 8.59 19.41 -12.23
N ILE A 390 9.05 18.16 -12.24
CA ILE A 390 8.64 17.17 -11.22
C ILE A 390 9.18 17.51 -9.84
N THR A 391 10.43 17.95 -9.74
CA THR A 391 11.04 18.38 -8.47
C THR A 391 10.38 19.65 -7.93
N ASP A 392 10.05 20.60 -8.79
CA ASP A 392 9.26 21.80 -8.43
C ASP A 392 7.88 21.39 -7.90
N CYS A 393 7.20 20.45 -8.57
CA CYS A 393 5.90 19.95 -8.12
C CYS A 393 5.98 19.35 -6.71
N PHE A 394 7.01 18.55 -6.42
CA PHE A 394 7.20 17.97 -5.09
C PHE A 394 7.54 19.03 -4.03
N ALA A 395 8.26 20.07 -4.41
CA ALA A 395 8.52 21.21 -3.53
C ALA A 395 7.24 21.99 -3.22
N ASP A 396 6.47 22.35 -4.25
CA ASP A 396 5.24 23.14 -4.13
C ASP A 396 4.14 22.43 -3.32
N HIS A 397 4.05 21.09 -3.42
CA HIS A 397 3.04 20.28 -2.72
C HIS A 397 3.50 19.74 -1.36
N ASP A 398 4.72 20.04 -0.90
CA ASP A 398 5.32 19.40 0.28
C ASP A 398 5.21 17.86 0.20
N ALA A 399 5.46 17.30 -1.00
CA ALA A 399 5.26 15.89 -1.27
C ALA A 399 6.32 15.01 -0.59
N ASP A 400 5.90 13.84 -0.17
CA ASP A 400 6.80 12.74 0.21
C ASP A 400 7.31 12.08 -1.08
N PHE A 401 8.61 11.77 -1.17
CA PHE A 401 9.20 11.24 -2.41
C PHE A 401 10.36 10.28 -2.16
N ALA A 402 10.68 9.43 -3.17
CA ALA A 402 11.89 8.62 -3.21
C ALA A 402 12.47 8.57 -4.62
N TYR A 403 13.72 8.96 -4.77
CA TYR A 403 14.43 8.89 -6.06
C TYR A 403 14.82 7.46 -6.40
N TRP A 404 14.74 7.07 -7.67
CA TRP A 404 15.19 5.79 -8.21
C TRP A 404 16.26 5.96 -9.27
N PRO A 405 17.37 5.19 -9.17
CA PRO A 405 17.87 4.48 -8.00
C PRO A 405 18.91 5.32 -7.23
N LEU A 406 19.28 4.89 -6.01
CA LEU A 406 20.24 5.62 -5.18
C LEU A 406 21.68 5.33 -5.57
N VAL A 407 22.05 4.07 -5.73
CA VAL A 407 23.44 3.62 -5.92
C VAL A 407 23.59 2.85 -7.23
N GLY A 408 24.65 3.14 -7.96
CA GLY A 408 25.03 2.43 -9.17
C GLY A 408 26.56 2.36 -9.35
N TRP A 409 27.00 1.75 -10.44
CA TRP A 409 28.42 1.68 -10.81
C TRP A 409 28.75 2.69 -11.90
N GLU A 410 29.96 3.22 -11.89
CA GLU A 410 30.46 4.03 -12.99
C GLU A 410 30.38 3.25 -14.32
N GLY A 411 29.86 3.90 -15.37
CA GLY A 411 29.67 3.29 -16.68
C GLY A 411 28.48 2.35 -16.82
N HIS A 412 27.79 2.09 -15.70
CA HIS A 412 26.54 1.34 -15.62
C HIS A 412 25.57 2.16 -14.81
N ASP A 413 24.30 2.12 -15.12
CA ASP A 413 23.26 2.83 -14.37
C ASP A 413 23.53 4.34 -14.19
N ASP A 414 23.44 5.07 -15.27
CA ASP A 414 23.55 6.53 -15.26
C ASP A 414 22.34 7.24 -14.60
N TRP A 415 21.29 6.49 -14.24
CA TRP A 415 20.12 6.97 -13.49
C TRP A 415 20.41 7.13 -12.00
N ALA A 416 21.36 6.37 -11.44
CA ALA A 416 21.67 6.44 -10.03
C ALA A 416 22.12 7.84 -9.58
N LEU A 417 21.70 8.23 -8.36
CA LEU A 417 22.16 9.47 -7.73
C LEU A 417 23.66 9.43 -7.42
N LEU A 418 24.14 8.27 -6.99
CA LEU A 418 25.51 7.99 -6.64
C LEU A 418 26.03 6.83 -7.49
N ARG A 419 27.24 6.97 -8.00
CA ARG A 419 27.97 5.91 -8.69
C ARG A 419 29.40 5.86 -8.19
N TYR A 420 29.95 4.67 -8.11
CA TYR A 420 31.30 4.45 -7.63
C TYR A 420 32.12 3.70 -8.68
N ASP A 421 33.40 4.12 -8.90
CA ASP A 421 34.34 3.36 -9.70
C ASP A 421 34.94 2.17 -8.92
N THR A 422 35.79 1.43 -9.56
CA THR A 422 36.51 0.28 -8.96
C THR A 422 37.48 0.67 -7.83
N ALA A 423 37.82 1.95 -7.71
CA ALA A 423 38.68 2.48 -6.66
C ALA A 423 37.85 3.14 -5.52
N GLY A 424 36.51 3.02 -5.56
CA GLY A 424 35.62 3.64 -4.59
C GLY A 424 35.43 5.15 -4.77
N ARG A 425 35.91 5.74 -5.88
CA ARG A 425 35.69 7.16 -6.15
C ARG A 425 34.23 7.39 -6.54
N ARG A 426 33.65 8.42 -5.99
CA ARG A 426 32.26 8.83 -6.08
C ARG A 426 31.98 9.70 -7.31
N TYR A 427 30.89 9.39 -8.01
CA TYR A 427 30.33 10.12 -9.14
C TYR A 427 28.82 10.31 -8.94
N GLY A 428 28.18 11.00 -9.86
CA GLY A 428 26.75 11.29 -9.80
C GLY A 428 26.49 12.68 -9.25
N ILE A 429 25.38 12.85 -8.55
CA ILE A 429 24.88 14.16 -8.13
C ILE A 429 25.81 14.88 -7.14
N LEU A 430 26.58 14.12 -6.34
CA LEU A 430 27.61 14.65 -5.45
C LEU A 430 28.95 14.86 -6.19
N GLY A 431 29.05 14.44 -7.45
CA GLY A 431 30.17 14.68 -8.32
C GLY A 431 30.07 16.00 -9.09
N GLN A 432 31.14 16.34 -9.81
CA GLN A 432 31.12 17.53 -10.67
C GLN A 432 30.38 17.24 -11.98
N GLY A 433 29.54 18.20 -12.42
CA GLY A 433 28.95 18.22 -13.75
C GLY A 433 27.64 17.43 -13.93
N ASP A 434 27.06 16.88 -12.88
CA ASP A 434 25.72 16.28 -12.96
C ASP A 434 24.65 17.35 -13.07
N TRP A 435 23.95 17.37 -14.19
CA TRP A 435 22.95 18.39 -14.52
C TRP A 435 21.70 18.35 -13.60
N ARG A 436 21.46 17.23 -12.90
CA ARG A 436 20.35 17.05 -11.97
C ARG A 436 20.57 17.80 -10.65
N GLY A 437 21.83 18.08 -10.31
CA GLY A 437 22.22 18.68 -9.03
C GLY A 437 21.46 19.92 -8.60
N PRO A 438 21.29 20.95 -9.45
CA PRO A 438 20.54 22.15 -9.10
C PRO A 438 19.07 21.87 -8.72
N ALA A 439 18.37 21.03 -9.51
CA ALA A 439 16.97 20.68 -9.25
C ALA A 439 16.82 19.79 -7.99
N TRP A 440 17.75 18.85 -7.80
CA TRP A 440 17.82 18.05 -6.57
C TRP A 440 18.00 18.93 -5.34
N ASN A 441 19.00 19.81 -5.37
CA ASN A 441 19.28 20.72 -4.25
C ASN A 441 18.08 21.63 -3.94
N HIS A 442 17.39 22.15 -4.97
CA HIS A 442 16.16 22.91 -4.80
C HIS A 442 15.10 22.09 -4.07
N LEU A 443 14.84 20.85 -4.49
CA LEU A 443 13.88 19.95 -3.85
C LEU A 443 14.25 19.68 -2.37
N MET A 444 15.52 19.38 -2.10
CA MET A 444 15.99 19.01 -0.76
C MET A 444 15.96 20.18 0.23
N THR A 445 16.17 21.41 -0.27
CA THR A 445 16.15 22.65 0.53
C THR A 445 14.82 23.38 0.51
N SER A 446 13.84 22.88 -0.26
CA SER A 446 12.51 23.49 -0.34
C SER A 446 11.84 23.56 1.03
N ALA A 447 11.07 24.64 1.24
CA ALA A 447 10.30 24.81 2.46
C ALA A 447 9.29 23.65 2.62
N THR A 448 9.25 23.07 3.82
CA THR A 448 8.30 22.00 4.14
C THR A 448 7.45 22.44 5.32
N ARG A 449 6.23 21.95 5.39
CA ARG A 449 5.45 22.08 6.60
C ARG A 449 6.20 21.38 7.74
N THR A 450 6.36 22.05 8.87
CA THR A 450 6.99 21.53 10.07
C THR A 450 6.08 21.68 11.27
N GLY A 451 6.40 20.98 12.34
CA GLY A 451 5.68 21.07 13.60
C GLY A 451 4.43 20.18 13.67
N TYR A 452 3.60 20.50 14.64
CA TYR A 452 2.44 19.68 14.99
C TYR A 452 1.33 19.75 13.94
N ILE A 453 0.84 18.59 13.53
CA ILE A 453 -0.35 18.43 12.67
C ILE A 453 -1.51 18.00 13.59
N PRO A 454 -2.58 18.77 13.71
CA PRO A 454 -3.71 18.36 14.53
C PRO A 454 -4.36 17.09 13.99
N PRO A 455 -4.97 16.25 14.84
CA PRO A 455 -5.81 15.16 14.40
C PRO A 455 -6.95 15.69 13.53
N VAL A 456 -7.24 14.93 12.47
CA VAL A 456 -8.38 15.19 11.58
C VAL A 456 -9.25 13.94 11.53
N PRO A 457 -10.57 14.06 11.36
CA PRO A 457 -11.44 12.90 11.18
C PRO A 457 -10.97 12.02 10.02
N VAL A 458 -11.05 10.72 10.22
CA VAL A 458 -10.71 9.72 9.20
C VAL A 458 -11.99 9.17 8.61
N TRP A 459 -12.08 9.23 7.29
CA TRP A 459 -13.12 8.60 6.51
C TRP A 459 -12.51 7.44 5.71
N ARG A 460 -13.22 6.32 5.62
CA ARG A 460 -12.78 5.18 4.80
C ARG A 460 -13.97 4.56 4.08
N MET A 461 -13.71 4.12 2.86
CA MET A 461 -14.69 3.39 2.08
C MET A 461 -14.77 1.95 2.54
N LEU A 462 -15.98 1.44 2.71
CA LEU A 462 -16.25 0.04 3.00
C LEU A 462 -16.75 -0.65 1.73
N ASN A 463 -16.10 -1.74 1.32
CA ASN A 463 -16.55 -2.56 0.21
C ASN A 463 -17.63 -3.55 0.68
N THR A 464 -18.88 -3.19 0.50
CA THR A 464 -20.01 -4.04 0.86
C THR A 464 -20.42 -5.00 -0.26
N GLY A 465 -19.87 -4.83 -1.46
CA GLY A 465 -20.12 -5.70 -2.62
C GLY A 465 -19.46 -7.06 -2.46
N HIS A 466 -18.20 -7.08 -2.10
CA HIS A 466 -17.40 -8.30 -1.90
C HIS A 466 -17.03 -8.59 -0.43
N GLY A 467 -17.41 -7.70 0.47
CA GLY A 467 -17.12 -7.79 1.89
C GLY A 467 -15.73 -7.25 2.26
N ASP A 468 -15.70 -6.53 3.36
CA ASP A 468 -14.52 -5.99 4.02
C ASP A 468 -14.60 -6.30 5.51
N GLU A 469 -14.17 -7.48 5.91
CA GLU A 469 -14.09 -7.84 7.32
C GLU A 469 -12.72 -7.48 7.88
N VAL A 470 -12.69 -6.59 8.85
CA VAL A 470 -11.47 -6.22 9.53
C VAL A 470 -11.05 -7.33 10.49
N ARG A 471 -9.81 -7.79 10.38
CA ARG A 471 -9.30 -8.97 11.08
C ARG A 471 -9.37 -8.86 12.61
N SER A 472 -9.08 -7.68 13.16
CA SER A 472 -9.18 -7.45 14.61
C SER A 472 -10.61 -7.57 15.15
N LEU A 473 -11.61 -7.22 14.33
CA LEU A 473 -13.02 -7.38 14.70
C LEU A 473 -13.42 -8.84 14.75
N ARG A 474 -12.88 -9.70 13.89
CA ARG A 474 -13.09 -11.15 13.97
C ARG A 474 -12.67 -11.69 15.34
N VAL A 475 -11.49 -11.30 15.82
CA VAL A 475 -11.00 -11.72 17.13
C VAL A 475 -11.88 -11.20 18.26
N ARG A 476 -12.31 -9.93 18.21
CA ARG A 476 -13.18 -9.33 19.22
C ARG A 476 -14.61 -9.89 19.21
N ALA A 477 -15.07 -10.38 18.07
CA ALA A 477 -16.36 -11.08 17.98
C ALA A 477 -16.26 -12.56 18.38
N GLY A 478 -15.08 -13.04 18.79
CA GLY A 478 -14.89 -14.43 19.19
C GLY A 478 -14.64 -15.40 18.04
N GLY A 479 -14.20 -14.89 16.90
CA GLY A 479 -13.92 -15.64 15.68
C GLY A 479 -14.71 -15.11 14.48
N ASP A 480 -15.00 -16.00 13.51
CA ASP A 480 -15.85 -15.63 12.38
C ASP A 480 -17.30 -15.41 12.86
N TRP A 481 -17.74 -14.15 12.90
CA TRP A 481 -19.01 -13.75 13.46
C TRP A 481 -20.24 -14.07 12.61
N ASP A 482 -20.05 -14.45 11.34
CA ASP A 482 -21.10 -15.01 10.47
C ASP A 482 -20.49 -15.94 9.41
N PRO A 483 -20.16 -17.21 9.77
CA PRO A 483 -19.51 -18.15 8.87
C PRO A 483 -20.29 -18.39 7.58
N GLY A 484 -19.60 -18.31 6.43
CA GLY A 484 -20.19 -18.52 5.12
C GLY A 484 -20.98 -17.32 4.56
N ALA A 485 -21.02 -16.19 5.28
CA ALA A 485 -21.60 -14.94 4.79
C ALA A 485 -20.51 -13.98 4.26
N TYR A 486 -20.89 -13.12 3.33
CA TYR A 486 -20.11 -11.91 3.04
C TYR A 486 -20.26 -10.94 4.21
N LYS A 487 -19.13 -10.41 4.68
CA LYS A 487 -19.08 -9.53 5.84
C LYS A 487 -18.42 -8.21 5.45
N ALA A 488 -18.98 -7.12 5.95
CA ALA A 488 -18.39 -5.80 5.82
C ALA A 488 -18.41 -5.13 7.18
N ALA A 489 -17.24 -4.73 7.67
CA ALA A 489 -17.10 -4.11 8.98
C ALA A 489 -16.02 -3.03 8.96
N CYS A 490 -16.29 -1.96 9.69
CA CYS A 490 -15.35 -0.86 9.87
C CYS A 490 -14.18 -1.26 10.77
N PRO A 491 -12.98 -0.66 10.59
CA PRO A 491 -11.83 -0.90 11.44
C PRO A 491 -12.06 -0.48 12.89
N ASP A 492 -11.12 -0.88 13.74
CA ASP A 492 -11.09 -0.46 15.13
C ASP A 492 -11.02 1.07 15.25
N GLY A 493 -11.86 1.61 16.09
CA GLY A 493 -11.98 3.06 16.29
C GLY A 493 -12.86 3.78 15.28
N LEU A 494 -13.32 3.10 14.22
CA LEU A 494 -14.29 3.65 13.28
C LEU A 494 -15.70 3.09 13.52
N ARG A 495 -16.70 3.84 13.10
CA ARG A 495 -18.13 3.45 13.09
C ARG A 495 -18.66 3.44 11.67
N LEU A 496 -19.64 2.63 11.39
CA LEU A 496 -20.39 2.68 10.14
C LEU A 496 -21.29 3.91 10.13
N THR A 497 -21.18 4.74 9.10
CA THR A 497 -21.96 5.98 8.98
C THR A 497 -22.77 6.05 7.70
N GLY A 498 -22.42 5.31 6.65
CA GLY A 498 -23.15 5.34 5.40
C GLY A 498 -23.22 3.98 4.72
N LEU A 499 -24.27 3.76 3.94
CA LEU A 499 -24.46 2.56 3.11
C LEU A 499 -25.16 2.90 1.79
N SER A 500 -24.83 2.13 0.75
CA SER A 500 -25.60 2.11 -0.50
C SER A 500 -26.47 0.86 -0.62
N HIS A 501 -27.57 0.94 -1.35
CA HIS A 501 -28.49 -0.19 -1.59
C HIS A 501 -27.83 -1.31 -2.41
N THR A 502 -27.42 -0.99 -3.63
CA THR A 502 -26.80 -1.94 -4.57
C THR A 502 -25.42 -1.48 -5.06
N GLY A 503 -24.95 -0.33 -4.63
CA GLY A 503 -23.67 0.24 -5.07
C GLY A 503 -22.42 -0.46 -4.51
N GLY A 504 -22.60 -1.42 -3.61
CA GLY A 504 -21.51 -2.16 -3.01
C GLY A 504 -20.57 -1.31 -2.16
N ARG A 505 -21.05 -0.17 -1.64
CA ARG A 505 -20.24 0.79 -0.87
C ARG A 505 -20.87 1.15 0.45
N GLY A 506 -19.99 1.40 1.43
CA GLY A 506 -20.34 2.00 2.71
C GLY A 506 -19.25 2.96 3.17
N LEU A 507 -19.49 3.68 4.24
CA LEU A 507 -18.57 4.63 4.85
C LEU A 507 -18.28 4.28 6.29
N CYS A 508 -17.00 4.34 6.65
CA CYS A 508 -16.50 4.22 8.01
C CYS A 508 -15.86 5.54 8.44
N THR A 509 -16.18 6.00 9.65
CA THR A 509 -15.70 7.28 10.17
C THR A 509 -15.25 7.13 11.61
N ASP A 510 -14.14 7.77 11.98
CA ASP A 510 -13.86 8.01 13.39
C ASP A 510 -14.67 9.22 13.90
N THR A 511 -14.71 9.38 15.21
CA THR A 511 -15.20 10.60 15.83
C THR A 511 -14.01 11.45 16.26
N ALA A 512 -13.96 12.70 15.79
CA ALA A 512 -13.05 13.68 16.35
C ALA A 512 -13.25 13.87 17.87
N ALA A 513 -14.45 13.57 18.37
CA ALA A 513 -14.83 13.62 19.78
C ALA A 513 -14.38 12.39 20.61
N GLY A 514 -13.74 11.40 20.01
CA GLY A 514 -12.93 10.41 20.74
C GLY A 514 -13.66 9.30 21.51
N ASP A 515 -14.99 9.30 21.65
CA ASP A 515 -15.64 8.49 22.69
C ASP A 515 -16.58 7.36 22.23
N LEU A 516 -16.81 7.20 20.92
CA LEU A 516 -17.50 6.01 20.39
C LEU A 516 -16.56 4.81 20.14
N ARG A 517 -15.48 4.72 20.89
CA ARG A 517 -14.62 3.52 20.81
C ARG A 517 -15.34 2.35 21.44
N ALA A 518 -15.26 1.18 20.80
CA ALA A 518 -15.78 -0.03 21.38
C ALA A 518 -15.25 -0.24 22.80
N ALA A 519 -16.15 -0.37 23.76
CA ALA A 519 -15.81 -0.56 25.17
C ALA A 519 -15.59 -2.04 25.53
N GLY A 520 -15.81 -2.96 24.58
CA GLY A 520 -15.71 -4.40 24.79
C GLY A 520 -15.90 -5.17 23.49
N ASN A 521 -16.25 -6.44 23.61
CA ASN A 521 -16.47 -7.32 22.47
C ASN A 521 -17.68 -6.89 21.64
N ALA A 522 -17.52 -6.89 20.33
CA ALA A 522 -18.63 -6.69 19.41
C ALA A 522 -19.64 -7.84 19.50
N GLN A 523 -20.90 -7.52 19.32
CA GLN A 523 -22.01 -8.47 19.38
C GLN A 523 -22.74 -8.54 18.05
N THR A 524 -23.11 -9.74 17.64
CA THR A 524 -23.96 -9.95 16.47
C THR A 524 -25.43 -9.83 16.84
N VAL A 525 -26.19 -9.20 15.96
CA VAL A 525 -27.65 -9.07 16.10
C VAL A 525 -28.27 -9.62 14.82
N VAL A 526 -29.09 -10.64 14.95
CA VAL A 526 -29.96 -11.12 13.87
C VAL A 526 -31.14 -10.18 13.68
N THR A 527 -32.06 -10.50 12.76
CA THR A 527 -33.27 -9.69 12.52
C THR A 527 -33.94 -9.29 13.84
N ASP A 528 -34.09 -7.99 14.01
CA ASP A 528 -34.63 -7.39 15.24
C ASP A 528 -35.62 -6.27 14.88
N GLU A 529 -36.88 -6.48 15.25
CA GLU A 529 -37.96 -5.55 14.98
C GLU A 529 -38.19 -4.55 16.12
N ARG A 530 -37.19 -4.33 16.98
CA ARG A 530 -37.30 -3.36 18.07
C ARG A 530 -37.58 -1.95 17.56
N TYR A 531 -38.17 -1.18 18.42
CA TYR A 531 -38.51 0.21 18.15
C TYR A 531 -37.59 1.15 18.91
N VAL A 532 -37.37 2.33 18.34
CA VAL A 532 -36.72 3.41 19.10
C VAL A 532 -37.61 3.74 20.30
N PRO A 533 -37.09 3.79 21.52
CA PRO A 533 -37.89 3.92 22.74
C PRO A 533 -38.90 5.07 22.77
N ALA A 534 -38.64 6.15 22.04
CA ALA A 534 -39.50 7.34 21.99
C ALA A 534 -40.33 7.46 20.70
N GLY A 535 -40.17 6.61 19.70
CA GLY A 535 -40.67 6.88 18.35
C GLY A 535 -41.49 5.80 17.66
N GLY A 536 -41.65 4.63 18.26
CA GLY A 536 -42.34 3.52 17.62
C GLY A 536 -41.49 2.86 16.52
N ASP A 537 -42.13 2.30 15.50
CA ASP A 537 -41.44 1.63 14.40
C ASP A 537 -40.73 2.63 13.49
N TRP A 538 -39.42 2.66 13.55
CA TRP A 538 -38.60 3.61 12.80
C TRP A 538 -38.53 3.33 11.28
N ALA A 539 -38.90 2.13 10.83
CA ALA A 539 -38.99 1.77 9.41
C ALA A 539 -40.14 0.76 9.20
N GLY A 540 -41.37 1.23 9.33
CA GLY A 540 -42.57 0.41 9.22
C GLY A 540 -42.65 -0.37 7.91
N GLY A 541 -42.89 -1.68 8.00
CA GLY A 541 -43.01 -2.57 6.85
C GLY A 541 -41.67 -2.99 6.21
N TYR A 542 -40.56 -2.70 6.87
CA TYR A 542 -39.21 -3.13 6.45
C TYR A 542 -38.64 -4.14 7.43
N THR A 543 -37.84 -5.07 6.92
CA THR A 543 -36.99 -5.91 7.78
C THR A 543 -35.88 -5.05 8.39
N LYS A 544 -35.69 -5.15 9.68
CA LYS A 544 -34.78 -4.28 10.43
C LYS A 544 -33.79 -5.08 11.27
N LEU A 545 -32.58 -4.57 11.35
CA LEU A 545 -31.57 -4.93 12.34
C LEU A 545 -31.26 -3.68 13.16
N GLN A 546 -31.33 -3.76 14.46
CA GLN A 546 -31.06 -2.64 15.37
C GLN A 546 -30.13 -3.08 16.49
N CYS A 547 -29.08 -2.31 16.71
CA CYS A 547 -28.14 -2.55 17.82
C CYS A 547 -28.82 -2.39 19.17
N PRO A 548 -28.43 -3.17 20.19
CA PRO A 548 -28.86 -2.97 21.57
C PRO A 548 -28.58 -1.54 22.06
N ALA A 549 -29.33 -1.11 23.08
CA ALA A 549 -29.09 0.18 23.72
C ALA A 549 -27.64 0.30 24.21
N GLY A 550 -27.03 1.45 24.00
CA GLY A 550 -25.62 1.69 24.31
C GLY A 550 -24.63 1.11 23.33
N GLN A 551 -25.10 0.56 22.22
CA GLN A 551 -24.23 0.03 21.14
C GLN A 551 -24.48 0.76 19.82
N PHE A 552 -23.48 0.74 18.96
CA PHE A 552 -23.51 1.34 17.63
C PHE A 552 -23.10 0.33 16.55
N LEU A 553 -23.54 0.57 15.33
CA LEU A 553 -23.30 -0.29 14.20
C LEU A 553 -21.87 -0.10 13.69
N ILE A 554 -21.14 -1.21 13.55
CA ILE A 554 -19.79 -1.24 12.97
C ILE A 554 -19.71 -2.08 11.71
N GLY A 555 -20.72 -2.93 11.44
CA GLY A 555 -20.72 -3.76 10.25
C GLY A 555 -22.01 -4.56 10.09
N TYR A 556 -22.09 -5.29 8.98
CA TYR A 556 -23.18 -6.22 8.72
C TYR A 556 -22.74 -7.33 7.77
N SER A 557 -23.49 -8.42 7.74
CA SER A 557 -23.27 -9.55 6.83
C SER A 557 -24.39 -9.71 5.82
N ARG A 558 -24.09 -10.38 4.70
CA ARG A 558 -25.05 -10.77 3.66
C ARG A 558 -24.91 -12.25 3.32
N ARG A 559 -26.06 -12.90 3.05
CA ARG A 559 -26.14 -14.23 2.45
C ARG A 559 -26.90 -14.11 1.14
N GLY A 560 -26.20 -14.15 0.03
CA GLY A 560 -26.77 -13.77 -1.27
C GLY A 560 -27.28 -12.32 -1.22
N ASP A 561 -28.51 -12.10 -1.63
CA ASP A 561 -29.14 -10.77 -1.64
C ASP A 561 -29.80 -10.37 -0.32
N ARG A 562 -29.63 -11.17 0.75
CA ARG A 562 -30.24 -10.90 2.05
C ARG A 562 -29.20 -10.45 3.05
N VAL A 563 -29.49 -9.36 3.74
CA VAL A 563 -28.72 -9.02 4.93
C VAL A 563 -29.06 -10.01 6.03
N ALA A 564 -28.04 -10.57 6.65
CA ALA A 564 -28.20 -11.65 7.62
C ALA A 564 -28.03 -11.16 9.05
N THR A 565 -27.00 -10.36 9.34
CA THR A 565 -26.59 -10.04 10.69
C THR A 565 -26.00 -8.62 10.75
N ALA A 566 -26.32 -7.87 11.80
CA ALA A 566 -25.62 -6.65 12.16
C ALA A 566 -24.51 -6.95 13.17
N LEU A 567 -23.37 -6.29 13.03
CA LEU A 567 -22.31 -6.28 14.02
C LEU A 567 -22.31 -4.97 14.77
N CYS A 568 -22.54 -5.05 16.08
CA CYS A 568 -22.71 -3.91 16.97
C CYS A 568 -21.57 -3.87 17.99
N ALA A 569 -21.05 -2.69 18.29
CA ALA A 569 -20.04 -2.48 19.30
C ALA A 569 -20.58 -1.65 20.47
N PRO A 570 -20.28 -2.01 21.73
CA PRO A 570 -20.65 -1.22 22.89
C PRO A 570 -19.85 0.10 22.89
N ALA A 571 -20.55 1.20 23.12
CA ALA A 571 -19.92 2.50 23.28
C ALA A 571 -19.34 2.67 24.67
N ARG A 572 -18.27 3.45 24.81
CA ARG A 572 -17.70 3.82 26.12
C ARG A 572 -18.53 4.87 26.83
N THR A 573 -19.30 5.64 26.08
CA THR A 573 -20.20 6.68 26.60
C THR A 573 -21.65 6.27 26.44
N SER A 574 -22.50 6.83 27.25
CA SER A 574 -23.97 6.60 27.15
C SER A 574 -24.47 7.19 25.84
N LEU A 575 -24.98 6.35 24.96
CA LEU A 575 -25.62 6.79 23.73
C LEU A 575 -27.04 7.25 23.98
N GLY A 576 -27.45 8.33 23.31
CA GLY A 576 -28.83 8.78 23.32
C GLY A 576 -29.79 7.72 22.77
N LEU A 577 -31.00 7.70 23.27
CA LEU A 577 -32.07 6.75 22.86
C LEU A 577 -32.91 7.29 21.71
N THR A 578 -32.79 8.57 21.35
CA THR A 578 -33.53 9.18 20.25
C THR A 578 -32.74 9.01 18.96
N GLY A 579 -33.45 8.65 17.90
CA GLY A 579 -32.84 8.50 16.57
C GLY A 579 -33.78 8.97 15.48
N ARG A 580 -33.25 9.27 14.33
CA ARG A 580 -34.02 9.57 13.12
C ARG A 580 -33.76 8.53 12.05
N THR A 581 -34.74 8.30 11.19
CA THR A 581 -34.56 7.45 10.01
C THR A 581 -34.00 8.27 8.86
N VAL A 582 -32.88 7.79 8.29
CA VAL A 582 -32.32 8.33 7.07
C VAL A 582 -32.66 7.38 5.93
N TRP A 583 -33.65 7.76 5.12
CA TRP A 583 -34.06 7.01 3.95
C TRP A 583 -33.05 7.19 2.81
N PHE A 584 -32.76 6.12 2.09
CA PHE A 584 -31.82 6.17 1.00
C PHE A 584 -32.41 6.87 -0.22
N ASP A 585 -31.61 7.77 -0.81
CA ASP A 585 -31.96 8.57 -1.98
C ASP A 585 -30.84 8.49 -3.03
N ARG A 586 -31.21 8.53 -4.30
CA ARG A 586 -30.24 8.60 -5.41
C ARG A 586 -29.56 9.95 -5.52
N SER A 587 -30.24 11.00 -5.12
CA SER A 587 -29.72 12.37 -5.13
C SER A 587 -28.89 12.70 -3.90
N ASP A 588 -28.72 11.75 -2.98
CA ASP A 588 -27.86 11.91 -1.82
C ASP A 588 -26.40 11.83 -2.22
N ASN A 589 -25.89 12.95 -2.72
CA ASN A 589 -24.50 13.18 -3.07
C ASN A 589 -23.86 14.20 -2.13
N ARG A 590 -24.44 14.37 -0.95
CA ARG A 590 -23.92 15.31 0.03
C ARG A 590 -22.45 15.02 0.30
N PRO A 591 -21.57 16.02 0.20
CA PRO A 591 -20.36 16.00 0.99
C PRO A 591 -20.84 16.12 2.43
N THR A 592 -21.19 15.02 3.06
CA THR A 592 -21.36 15.07 4.49
C THR A 592 -19.98 15.25 5.06
N ASP A 593 -19.85 16.25 5.82
CA ASP A 593 -18.78 16.62 6.73
C ASP A 593 -17.57 15.68 6.72
N GLY A 594 -16.79 15.75 5.64
CA GLY A 594 -15.60 14.96 5.45
C GLY A 594 -15.72 13.66 4.63
N ALA A 595 -16.91 13.17 4.26
CA ALA A 595 -17.01 11.96 3.44
C ALA A 595 -16.71 12.19 1.95
N GLY A 596 -16.63 13.43 1.55
CA GLY A 596 -16.23 13.87 0.23
C GLY A 596 -17.02 13.31 -0.94
N GLY A 597 -18.02 14.05 -1.39
CA GLY A 597 -18.73 13.74 -2.62
C GLY A 597 -19.66 12.52 -2.54
N ASP A 598 -20.08 12.08 -3.70
CA ASP A 598 -21.00 10.96 -3.86
C ASP A 598 -20.27 9.62 -3.78
N PHE A 599 -20.33 8.95 -2.63
CA PHE A 599 -19.63 7.69 -2.38
C PHE A 599 -20.21 6.48 -3.14
N ALA A 600 -21.39 6.62 -3.74
CA ALA A 600 -22.03 5.57 -4.54
C ALA A 600 -22.90 6.18 -5.65
N SER A 601 -22.25 6.84 -6.60
CA SER A 601 -22.90 7.57 -7.69
C SER A 601 -23.92 6.70 -8.45
N GLY A 602 -25.10 7.27 -8.70
CA GLY A 602 -26.19 6.60 -9.38
C GLY A 602 -26.97 5.56 -8.56
N HIS A 603 -26.54 5.26 -7.33
CA HIS A 603 -27.19 4.29 -6.45
C HIS A 603 -27.98 4.99 -5.34
N TYR A 604 -29.04 4.32 -4.87
CA TYR A 604 -29.71 4.73 -3.62
C TYR A 604 -28.75 4.55 -2.45
N LYS A 605 -28.61 5.57 -1.63
CA LYS A 605 -27.68 5.62 -0.50
C LYS A 605 -28.18 6.58 0.56
N GLY A 606 -27.66 6.42 1.77
CA GLY A 606 -27.93 7.31 2.88
C GLY A 606 -26.80 7.28 3.89
N GLN A 607 -26.71 8.33 4.68
CA GLN A 607 -25.60 8.58 5.58
C GLN A 607 -26.09 9.34 6.82
N CYS A 608 -25.65 8.90 8.00
CA CYS A 608 -25.80 9.65 9.24
C CYS A 608 -24.99 10.96 9.18
N ALA A 609 -25.43 11.99 9.87
CA ALA A 609 -24.67 13.23 10.00
C ALA A 609 -23.36 13.03 10.80
N ALA A 610 -22.46 13.99 10.74
CA ALA A 610 -21.17 13.91 11.43
C ALA A 610 -21.29 13.78 12.95
N ASP A 611 -22.33 14.40 13.50
CA ASP A 611 -22.70 14.36 14.93
C ASP A 611 -23.63 13.19 15.28
N GLU A 612 -23.73 12.19 14.40
CA GLU A 612 -24.58 11.01 14.60
C GLU A 612 -23.82 9.70 14.48
N TYR A 613 -24.38 8.64 15.04
CA TYR A 613 -23.95 7.25 14.85
C TYR A 613 -25.06 6.41 14.25
N ALA A 614 -24.71 5.39 13.47
CA ALA A 614 -25.71 4.43 13.00
C ALA A 614 -26.02 3.40 14.09
N ALA A 615 -27.32 3.23 14.36
CA ALA A 615 -27.86 2.28 15.35
C ALA A 615 -28.59 1.10 14.71
N GLY A 616 -28.93 1.18 13.42
CA GLY A 616 -29.67 0.12 12.76
C GLY A 616 -29.72 0.26 11.24
N ILE A 617 -30.13 -0.82 10.57
CA ILE A 617 -30.31 -0.92 9.12
C ILE A 617 -31.70 -1.46 8.82
N ALA A 618 -32.40 -0.85 7.88
CA ALA A 618 -33.62 -1.40 7.30
C ALA A 618 -33.38 -1.85 5.86
N PHE A 619 -34.07 -2.90 5.44
CA PHE A 619 -33.87 -3.53 4.13
C PHE A 619 -35.14 -3.60 3.33
N THR A 620 -35.01 -3.56 2.02
CA THR A 620 -36.11 -3.71 1.08
C THR A 620 -35.66 -4.31 -0.26
N THR A 621 -36.60 -4.93 -0.95
CA THR A 621 -36.49 -5.29 -2.38
C THR A 621 -37.07 -4.20 -3.30
N ARG A 622 -37.66 -3.14 -2.73
CA ARG A 622 -38.44 -2.15 -3.49
C ARG A 622 -37.60 -1.11 -4.23
N LEU A 623 -36.31 -0.95 -3.85
CA LEU A 623 -35.40 0.02 -4.48
C LEU A 623 -34.61 -0.54 -5.65
N GLY A 624 -34.76 -1.84 -5.94
CA GLY A 624 -34.05 -2.53 -7.02
C GLY A 624 -34.42 -3.99 -7.11
N ALA A 625 -33.82 -4.73 -8.04
CA ALA A 625 -34.08 -6.15 -8.25
C ALA A 625 -33.60 -7.04 -7.09
N ALA A 626 -32.63 -6.59 -6.33
CA ALA A 626 -32.04 -7.29 -5.18
C ALA A 626 -32.47 -6.64 -3.85
N ALA A 627 -32.57 -7.44 -2.80
CA ALA A 627 -32.76 -6.92 -1.45
C ALA A 627 -31.47 -6.26 -0.95
N GLY A 628 -31.59 -5.04 -0.45
CA GLY A 628 -30.45 -4.29 0.07
C GLY A 628 -30.85 -3.29 1.15
N PRO A 629 -29.88 -2.64 1.79
CA PRO A 629 -30.10 -1.55 2.72
C PRO A 629 -30.97 -0.46 2.09
N ALA A 630 -31.93 0.08 2.85
CA ALA A 630 -32.88 1.10 2.39
C ALA A 630 -32.96 2.30 3.31
N ALA A 631 -32.59 2.14 4.57
CA ALA A 631 -32.51 3.22 5.54
C ALA A 631 -31.51 2.89 6.63
N LEU A 632 -30.99 3.93 7.27
CA LEU A 632 -30.23 3.86 8.52
C LEU A 632 -31.05 4.48 9.65
N LEU A 633 -30.97 3.91 10.84
CA LEU A 633 -31.35 4.56 12.07
C LEU A 633 -30.13 5.30 12.61
N CYS A 634 -30.20 6.63 12.68
CA CYS A 634 -29.11 7.50 13.14
C CYS A 634 -29.45 8.13 14.49
N GLY A 635 -28.57 8.00 15.45
CA GLY A 635 -28.72 8.58 16.80
C GLY A 635 -27.66 9.67 17.06
N PRO A 636 -27.95 10.65 17.92
CA PRO A 636 -27.01 11.74 18.20
C PRO A 636 -25.80 11.25 19.00
N LEU A 637 -24.63 11.77 18.68
CA LEU A 637 -23.40 11.57 19.45
C LEU A 637 -23.45 12.38 20.75
N PRO A 638 -23.08 11.77 21.89
CA PRO A 638 -23.03 12.49 23.14
C PRO A 638 -22.00 13.62 23.12
N GLY A 639 -22.36 14.79 23.59
CA GLY A 639 -21.43 15.91 23.78
C GLY A 639 -21.17 16.80 22.56
N LEU A 640 -21.73 16.47 21.40
CA LEU A 640 -21.77 17.37 20.25
C LEU A 640 -23.19 18.00 20.21
N THR A 641 -23.38 19.10 20.90
CA THR A 641 -24.53 19.97 20.62
C THR A 641 -24.22 20.74 19.35
N ALA A 642 -25.11 20.65 18.37
CA ALA A 642 -25.04 21.53 17.20
C ALA A 642 -25.01 22.98 17.70
N GLU A 643 -23.92 23.71 17.43
CA GLU A 643 -23.87 25.17 17.51
C GLU A 643 -24.62 25.79 16.35
#